data_9ede0fee0743e8d55b87a32a431cf301
#
_entry.id   9ede0fee0743e8d55b87a32a431cf301
#
_cell.length_a   1.000
_cell.length_b   1.000
_cell.length_c   1.000
_cell.angle_alpha   90.00
_cell.angle_beta   90.00
_cell.angle_gamma   90.00
#
_symmetry.space_group_name_H-M   'P 1'
#
loop_
_entity.id
_entity.type
_entity.pdbx_description
1 polymer ?
#
loop_
_entity_poly.entity_id
_entity_poly.type
_entity_poly.pdbx_seq_one_letter_code
_entity_poly.pdbx_strand_id
1 'polypeptide(L)'
;MSGMVDWAAGRARMVMAFILLSLVVGGYAYSTLPKEGEPDIEIPALFVSVQFPGISAADSETLLVKPMETELSDLDGLKTMTGTAAENYAGVALEFEFGWDKSKIMADVRDAMSTAESKFPEGYEKYSITEINFSEFPIIIVNLTGPVPERTMARVARDLQDALEGVHAVLEAGLAGDRDEMLEVLIDPLRLEAYDVTAGELINVVQNNNQLIAAGEVQSDQGSFSVKIPSSFDEPRDVYALPVKTNGDRVVTLGDLATINLTFEDREGTARFNGEKTLALQVVKRKGYNLIDTSTQVKEIVAAQSAAWPEGLKAAVTLGTSNDQSRIVDSMVQQLLGSVFTAIALVMIVVLAALGIRAALLVGFAIPTSFLLCFAFLALMGISISNIVMFGLILAVGMLVDGAIVVVEYADARQQQGEGPMAAYVEAAKRMFWPIISSTATTLCAFLPMLFWPGVPGEFMGMLPVTLIFVLSASLVVALIYLPVMGGVTGRLERWMAQNMTAIAKLRFYLHLLLFPIVAAMIALPLALMQPLFAVISAQFAGMDGLDILGSVIPVFAVVFICIAVLCALVAVAISGVLLGLTSFFALFTRMGRGGRWVTSRLFRKEPTVIKAGYRRSGFGRVIAFIAGNPVMPLVVAGVVFVFVGTTMIFFGNNSKGVEFFVESEPEQAIVYVLARGNLSLAEKDAIMQQAEAIVLAHPGVSTAFAFAGEGGLDSNTGGAQAPKDSIGQVQLETIPWEDRALRPELDGDIVIAELTEALSAIPGIKIEILAQARGPASGKPVHLRLKSDSFTDLIAATAQARDTFEKTPGLTLIEDTRPLPGIDWQIDVDVAKAGQYGADVVTVGAMVQLVTRGLLLDTMRVDSSDEEIEIRVRLPQEDRVLSTLDTLKVRTVDGLVPLSNFITRTPVPKL
;
A
#
# COMPACT_ATOMS: atom_id res chain seq x y z
N MET A 1 -27.02 1.17 -37.19
CA MET A 1 -26.54 2.01 -36.11
C MET A 1 -27.19 3.40 -36.04
N SER A 2 -27.52 4.06 -37.15
CA SER A 2 -28.38 5.28 -37.14
C SER A 2 -29.75 5.08 -36.46
N GLY A 3 -30.32 3.85 -36.56
CA GLY A 3 -31.54 3.49 -35.85
C GLY A 3 -31.48 3.53 -34.33
N MET A 4 -30.27 3.43 -33.71
CA MET A 4 -30.09 3.50 -32.27
C MET A 4 -30.29 4.93 -31.75
N VAL A 5 -29.85 5.92 -32.50
CA VAL A 5 -30.05 7.33 -32.17
C VAL A 5 -31.54 7.69 -32.32
N ASP A 6 -32.20 7.22 -33.39
CA ASP A 6 -33.67 7.40 -33.59
C ASP A 6 -34.47 6.73 -32.49
N TRP A 7 -34.12 5.52 -32.14
CA TRP A 7 -34.76 4.76 -31.05
C TRP A 7 -34.63 5.51 -29.70
N ALA A 8 -33.45 6.05 -29.38
CA ALA A 8 -33.19 6.84 -28.18
C ALA A 8 -34.01 8.13 -28.15
N ALA A 9 -34.04 8.83 -29.27
CA ALA A 9 -34.82 10.08 -29.41
C ALA A 9 -36.33 9.84 -29.34
N GLY A 10 -36.83 8.74 -29.90
CA GLY A 10 -38.25 8.34 -29.82
C GLY A 10 -38.68 7.96 -28.40
N ARG A 11 -37.71 7.56 -27.54
CA ARG A 11 -37.93 7.16 -26.14
C ARG A 11 -37.22 8.07 -25.15
N ALA A 12 -37.22 9.37 -25.41
CA ALA A 12 -36.48 10.37 -24.61
C ALA A 12 -36.71 10.25 -23.08
N ARG A 13 -37.93 9.91 -22.64
CA ARG A 13 -38.23 9.71 -21.20
C ARG A 13 -37.47 8.53 -20.60
N MET A 14 -37.34 7.44 -21.35
CA MET A 14 -36.61 6.24 -20.94
C MET A 14 -35.11 6.54 -20.87
N VAL A 15 -34.57 7.23 -21.88
CA VAL A 15 -33.15 7.63 -21.87
C VAL A 15 -32.84 8.58 -20.71
N MET A 16 -33.75 9.53 -20.38
CA MET A 16 -33.58 10.40 -19.21
C MET A 16 -33.58 9.60 -17.90
N ALA A 17 -34.40 8.56 -17.78
CA ALA A 17 -34.38 7.65 -16.64
C ALA A 17 -33.05 6.86 -16.58
N PHE A 18 -32.53 6.41 -17.74
CA PHE A 18 -31.22 5.77 -17.81
C PHE A 18 -30.07 6.70 -17.43
N ILE A 19 -30.11 7.97 -17.82
CA ILE A 19 -29.14 8.99 -17.40
C ILE A 19 -29.15 9.11 -15.87
N LEU A 20 -30.35 9.26 -15.28
CA LEU A 20 -30.49 9.35 -13.83
C LEU A 20 -29.96 8.09 -13.12
N LEU A 21 -30.32 6.90 -13.64
CA LEU A 21 -29.85 5.65 -13.12
C LEU A 21 -28.32 5.54 -13.20
N SER A 22 -27.71 5.93 -14.32
CA SER A 22 -26.26 5.89 -14.48
C SER A 22 -25.54 6.85 -13.53
N LEU A 23 -26.13 8.02 -13.21
CA LEU A 23 -25.61 8.94 -12.20
C LEU A 23 -25.68 8.34 -10.80
N VAL A 24 -26.79 7.70 -10.46
CA VAL A 24 -26.98 7.07 -9.13
C VAL A 24 -26.05 5.87 -8.97
N VAL A 25 -26.03 4.95 -9.95
CA VAL A 25 -25.18 3.76 -9.93
C VAL A 25 -23.70 4.16 -9.94
N GLY A 26 -23.30 5.15 -10.75
CA GLY A 26 -21.94 5.64 -10.79
C GLY A 26 -21.53 6.35 -9.51
N GLY A 27 -22.43 7.11 -8.89
CA GLY A 27 -22.20 7.74 -7.60
C GLY A 27 -22.06 6.71 -6.47
N TYR A 28 -22.90 5.69 -6.47
CA TYR A 28 -22.78 4.55 -5.56
C TYR A 28 -21.47 3.81 -5.76
N ALA A 29 -21.10 3.49 -7.01
CA ALA A 29 -19.83 2.85 -7.34
C ALA A 29 -18.63 3.67 -6.84
N TYR A 30 -18.62 4.99 -7.06
CA TYR A 30 -17.56 5.88 -6.54
C TYR A 30 -17.44 5.83 -5.01
N SER A 31 -18.57 5.75 -4.31
CA SER A 31 -18.56 5.71 -2.84
C SER A 31 -18.10 4.35 -2.28
N THR A 32 -18.39 3.26 -2.98
CA THR A 32 -18.12 1.88 -2.52
C THR A 32 -16.81 1.30 -3.04
N LEU A 33 -16.28 1.82 -4.15
CA LEU A 33 -15.00 1.35 -4.67
C LEU A 33 -13.87 1.63 -3.68
N PRO A 34 -13.00 0.64 -3.42
CA PRO A 34 -11.81 0.81 -2.61
C PRO A 34 -10.92 1.91 -3.19
N LYS A 35 -10.38 2.77 -2.31
CA LYS A 35 -9.42 3.81 -2.66
C LYS A 35 -8.08 3.39 -2.10
N GLU A 36 -7.09 3.33 -2.97
CA GLU A 36 -5.77 2.79 -2.66
C GLU A 36 -4.68 3.73 -3.19
N GLY A 37 -3.51 3.70 -2.58
CA GLY A 37 -2.38 4.50 -3.06
C GLY A 37 -1.85 3.95 -4.38
N GLU A 38 -1.49 2.69 -4.39
CA GLU A 38 -0.95 1.99 -5.55
C GLU A 38 -1.90 0.89 -6.02
N PRO A 39 -1.88 0.53 -7.32
CA PRO A 39 -2.65 -0.59 -7.81
C PRO A 39 -2.17 -1.90 -7.18
N ASP A 40 -3.12 -2.74 -6.82
CA ASP A 40 -2.86 -4.06 -6.28
C ASP A 40 -2.37 -5.00 -7.40
N ILE A 41 -1.06 -5.22 -7.42
CA ILE A 41 -0.39 -6.06 -8.43
C ILE A 41 0.23 -7.26 -7.73
N GLU A 42 -0.09 -8.43 -8.22
CA GLU A 42 0.55 -9.66 -7.78
C GLU A 42 1.92 -9.81 -8.47
N ILE A 43 2.99 -9.61 -7.71
CA ILE A 43 4.34 -9.85 -8.22
C ILE A 43 4.59 -11.35 -8.17
N PRO A 44 4.99 -11.98 -9.30
CA PRO A 44 5.26 -13.40 -9.33
C PRO A 44 6.63 -13.70 -8.70
N ALA A 45 6.79 -13.40 -7.41
CA ALA A 45 8.02 -13.61 -6.67
C ALA A 45 7.74 -14.11 -5.25
N LEU A 46 8.50 -15.12 -4.84
CA LEU A 46 8.46 -15.71 -3.50
C LEU A 46 9.86 -15.66 -2.89
N PHE A 47 9.90 -15.49 -1.60
CA PHE A 47 11.12 -15.52 -0.83
C PHE A 47 11.03 -16.60 0.24
N VAL A 48 11.97 -17.53 0.21
CA VAL A 48 12.08 -18.61 1.19
C VAL A 48 13.25 -18.30 2.09
N SER A 49 13.05 -18.29 3.40
CA SER A 49 14.12 -18.02 4.36
C SER A 49 14.18 -19.08 5.46
N VAL A 50 15.40 -19.35 5.92
CA VAL A 50 15.72 -20.25 7.03
C VAL A 50 16.71 -19.54 7.94
N GLN A 51 16.36 -19.37 9.19
CA GLN A 51 17.30 -18.90 10.21
C GLN A 51 17.99 -20.09 10.87
N PHE A 52 19.28 -19.98 11.04
CA PHE A 52 20.09 -20.99 11.73
C PHE A 52 21.17 -20.29 12.56
N PRO A 53 20.86 -19.91 13.80
CA PRO A 53 21.79 -19.20 14.66
C PRO A 53 23.11 -19.93 14.87
N GLY A 54 24.22 -19.28 14.56
CA GLY A 54 25.58 -19.84 14.74
C GLY A 54 26.14 -20.57 13.51
N ILE A 55 25.39 -20.65 12.40
CA ILE A 55 25.92 -21.22 11.16
C ILE A 55 26.83 -20.23 10.45
N SER A 56 27.94 -20.68 9.89
CA SER A 56 28.78 -19.85 9.02
C SER A 56 28.14 -19.65 7.63
N ALA A 57 28.50 -18.60 6.90
CA ALA A 57 28.04 -18.38 5.54
C ALA A 57 28.38 -19.55 4.60
N ALA A 58 29.56 -20.17 4.75
CA ALA A 58 30.00 -21.31 3.94
C ALA A 58 29.20 -22.60 4.23
N ASP A 59 28.89 -22.84 5.52
CA ASP A 59 28.04 -23.96 5.92
C ASP A 59 26.59 -23.73 5.55
N SER A 60 26.10 -22.50 5.68
CA SER A 60 24.77 -22.08 5.22
C SER A 60 24.58 -22.34 3.71
N GLU A 61 25.58 -21.99 2.90
CA GLU A 61 25.56 -22.31 1.45
C GLU A 61 25.44 -23.82 1.23
N THR A 62 26.26 -24.61 1.94
CA THR A 62 26.39 -26.05 1.65
C THR A 62 25.25 -26.86 2.23
N LEU A 63 24.81 -26.55 3.45
CA LEU A 63 23.87 -27.33 4.22
C LEU A 63 22.41 -26.88 4.09
N LEU A 64 22.17 -25.64 3.74
CA LEU A 64 20.82 -25.08 3.63
C LEU A 64 20.51 -24.62 2.19
N VAL A 65 21.31 -23.68 1.61
CA VAL A 65 20.99 -23.09 0.31
C VAL A 65 21.02 -24.13 -0.81
N LYS A 66 22.07 -24.91 -0.92
CA LYS A 66 22.18 -25.95 -1.97
C LYS A 66 21.06 -26.99 -1.94
N PRO A 67 20.65 -27.57 -0.78
CA PRO A 67 19.46 -28.40 -0.70
C PRO A 67 18.18 -27.69 -1.15
N MET A 68 17.97 -26.42 -0.77
CA MET A 68 16.83 -25.62 -1.22
C MET A 68 16.86 -25.41 -2.73
N GLU A 69 17.96 -24.93 -3.28
CA GLU A 69 18.12 -24.71 -4.74
C GLU A 69 17.87 -25.98 -5.54
N THR A 70 18.33 -27.13 -5.02
CA THR A 70 18.16 -28.41 -5.72
C THR A 70 16.68 -28.79 -5.85
N GLU A 71 15.90 -28.64 -4.80
CA GLU A 71 14.47 -29.00 -4.80
C GLU A 71 13.59 -27.92 -5.46
N LEU A 72 13.98 -26.64 -5.39
CA LEU A 72 13.23 -25.53 -5.96
C LEU A 72 13.52 -25.31 -7.45
N SER A 73 14.60 -25.90 -7.99
CA SER A 73 14.99 -25.70 -9.41
C SER A 73 14.01 -26.25 -10.42
N ASP A 74 13.21 -27.24 -10.05
CA ASP A 74 12.29 -27.94 -10.95
C ASP A 74 10.86 -27.35 -10.95
N LEU A 75 10.67 -26.19 -10.35
CA LEU A 75 9.35 -25.54 -10.28
C LEU A 75 8.89 -25.01 -11.65
N ASP A 76 7.63 -25.28 -11.97
CA ASP A 76 6.99 -24.80 -13.20
C ASP A 76 6.99 -23.26 -13.29
N GLY A 77 7.41 -22.71 -14.43
CA GLY A 77 7.39 -21.26 -14.67
C GLY A 77 8.44 -20.45 -13.92
N LEU A 78 9.41 -21.12 -13.29
CA LEU A 78 10.53 -20.45 -12.62
C LEU A 78 11.40 -19.73 -13.66
N LYS A 79 11.55 -18.41 -13.49
CA LYS A 79 12.32 -17.54 -14.38
C LYS A 79 13.74 -17.32 -13.86
N THR A 80 13.86 -16.92 -12.58
CA THR A 80 15.14 -16.74 -11.91
C THR A 80 15.06 -17.28 -10.48
N MET A 81 16.19 -17.84 -10.02
CA MET A 81 16.37 -18.25 -8.65
C MET A 81 17.71 -17.70 -8.16
N THR A 82 17.68 -17.09 -6.98
CA THR A 82 18.88 -16.52 -6.36
C THR A 82 18.98 -16.99 -4.93
N GLY A 83 20.01 -17.83 -4.64
CA GLY A 83 20.34 -18.26 -3.29
C GLY A 83 21.23 -17.26 -2.58
N THR A 84 20.97 -16.97 -1.34
CA THR A 84 21.77 -16.13 -0.44
C THR A 84 22.17 -16.92 0.78
N ALA A 85 23.45 -17.10 0.99
CA ALA A 85 24.01 -17.71 2.20
C ALA A 85 24.73 -16.62 3.00
N ALA A 86 24.34 -16.46 4.24
CA ALA A 86 24.95 -15.52 5.17
C ALA A 86 25.15 -16.19 6.54
N GLU A 87 25.87 -15.52 7.40
CA GLU A 87 25.96 -15.94 8.79
C GLU A 87 24.58 -15.91 9.44
N ASN A 88 24.23 -16.99 10.15
CA ASN A 88 22.93 -17.22 10.80
C ASN A 88 21.72 -17.33 9.85
N TYR A 89 21.92 -17.32 8.52
CA TYR A 89 20.82 -17.13 7.58
C TYR A 89 21.05 -17.84 6.25
N ALA A 90 19.96 -18.40 5.71
CA ALA A 90 19.86 -18.88 4.34
C ALA A 90 18.57 -18.36 3.69
N GLY A 91 18.65 -17.89 2.45
CA GLY A 91 17.47 -17.44 1.73
C GLY A 91 17.51 -17.81 0.25
N VAL A 92 16.35 -18.07 -0.34
CA VAL A 92 16.20 -18.28 -1.79
C VAL A 92 15.07 -17.41 -2.31
N ALA A 93 15.41 -16.50 -3.20
CA ALA A 93 14.46 -15.69 -3.94
C ALA A 93 14.08 -16.39 -5.24
N LEU A 94 12.79 -16.52 -5.48
CA LEU A 94 12.21 -17.17 -6.65
C LEU A 94 11.39 -16.15 -7.43
N GLU A 95 11.70 -15.95 -8.70
CA GLU A 95 10.91 -15.11 -9.62
C GLU A 95 10.29 -16.01 -10.70
N PHE A 96 8.97 -15.92 -10.88
CA PHE A 96 8.21 -16.70 -11.84
C PHE A 96 7.78 -15.86 -13.04
N GLU A 97 7.29 -16.50 -14.08
CA GLU A 97 6.68 -15.83 -15.23
C GLU A 97 5.33 -15.22 -14.86
N PHE A 98 4.96 -14.09 -15.48
CA PHE A 98 3.66 -13.47 -15.28
C PHE A 98 2.52 -14.38 -15.76
N GLY A 99 1.39 -14.34 -15.06
CA GLY A 99 0.24 -15.21 -15.30
C GLY A 99 0.34 -16.55 -14.58
N TRP A 100 1.19 -16.64 -13.56
CA TRP A 100 1.37 -17.81 -12.70
C TRP A 100 0.09 -18.17 -11.93
N ASP A 101 -0.09 -19.46 -11.65
CA ASP A 101 -1.08 -19.92 -10.68
C ASP A 101 -0.46 -19.91 -9.29
N LYS A 102 -0.67 -18.80 -8.57
CA LYS A 102 -0.14 -18.57 -7.23
C LYS A 102 -0.43 -19.73 -6.28
N SER A 103 -1.67 -20.23 -6.26
CA SER A 103 -2.07 -21.30 -5.32
C SER A 103 -1.33 -22.61 -5.59
N LYS A 104 -1.18 -22.96 -6.89
CA LYS A 104 -0.43 -24.14 -7.30
C LYS A 104 1.04 -23.99 -6.95
N ILE A 105 1.68 -22.89 -7.37
CA ILE A 105 3.11 -22.67 -7.15
C ILE A 105 3.44 -22.59 -5.66
N MET A 106 2.61 -21.94 -4.85
CA MET A 106 2.80 -21.92 -3.39
C MET A 106 2.74 -23.32 -2.77
N ALA A 107 1.86 -24.21 -3.27
CA ALA A 107 1.81 -25.59 -2.84
C ALA A 107 3.08 -26.35 -3.28
N ASP A 108 3.48 -26.20 -4.54
CA ASP A 108 4.68 -26.83 -5.10
C ASP A 108 5.97 -26.38 -4.35
N VAL A 109 6.08 -25.07 -4.00
CA VAL A 109 7.19 -24.55 -3.19
C VAL A 109 7.19 -25.16 -1.78
N ARG A 110 6.02 -25.30 -1.13
CA ARG A 110 5.93 -25.93 0.20
C ARG A 110 6.34 -27.39 0.16
N ASP A 111 5.93 -28.12 -0.86
CA ASP A 111 6.30 -29.53 -1.04
C ASP A 111 7.81 -29.70 -1.30
N ALA A 112 8.39 -28.85 -2.13
CA ALA A 112 9.82 -28.80 -2.40
C ALA A 112 10.61 -28.47 -1.12
N MET A 113 10.15 -27.47 -0.36
CA MET A 113 10.78 -27.08 0.91
C MET A 113 10.66 -28.16 1.97
N SER A 114 9.54 -28.88 2.07
CA SER A 114 9.41 -30.03 2.98
C SER A 114 10.41 -31.13 2.65
N THR A 115 10.71 -31.30 1.35
CA THR A 115 11.73 -32.26 0.90
C THR A 115 13.15 -31.76 1.24
N ALA A 116 13.42 -30.47 1.02
CA ALA A 116 14.70 -29.85 1.35
C ALA A 116 14.98 -29.89 2.85
N GLU A 117 13.96 -29.60 3.68
CA GLU A 117 14.01 -29.58 5.14
C GLU A 117 14.48 -30.93 5.71
N SER A 118 14.10 -32.04 5.10
CA SER A 118 14.56 -33.37 5.52
C SER A 118 16.08 -33.57 5.41
N LYS A 119 16.76 -32.68 4.68
CA LYS A 119 18.23 -32.73 4.46
C LYS A 119 18.98 -31.71 5.31
N PHE A 120 18.27 -30.85 6.04
CA PHE A 120 18.88 -29.83 6.90
C PHE A 120 19.52 -30.47 8.15
N PRO A 121 20.59 -29.88 8.67
CA PRO A 121 21.13 -30.28 9.96
C PRO A 121 20.20 -29.84 11.09
N GLU A 122 20.22 -30.53 12.23
CA GLU A 122 19.41 -30.18 13.40
C GLU A 122 19.84 -28.80 13.98
N GLY A 123 18.88 -28.03 14.44
CA GLY A 123 19.11 -26.72 15.10
C GLY A 123 18.75 -25.50 14.28
N TYR A 124 18.18 -25.68 13.08
CA TYR A 124 17.61 -24.57 12.29
C TYR A 124 16.23 -24.19 12.84
N GLU A 125 15.81 -22.95 12.59
CA GLU A 125 14.46 -22.50 12.80
C GLU A 125 13.59 -22.86 11.59
N LYS A 126 12.30 -23.08 11.83
CA LYS A 126 11.36 -23.44 10.75
C LYS A 126 11.42 -22.42 9.62
N TYR A 127 11.50 -22.91 8.39
CA TYR A 127 11.52 -22.06 7.21
C TYR A 127 10.24 -21.21 7.09
N SER A 128 10.38 -20.00 6.56
CA SER A 128 9.27 -19.14 6.17
C SER A 128 9.22 -18.96 4.65
N ILE A 129 8.01 -18.82 4.11
CA ILE A 129 7.79 -18.48 2.71
C ILE A 129 7.03 -17.16 2.70
N THR A 130 7.68 -16.12 2.24
CA THR A 130 7.11 -14.77 2.17
C THR A 130 6.82 -14.41 0.71
N GLU A 131 5.66 -13.89 0.45
CA GLU A 131 5.26 -13.35 -0.83
C GLU A 131 5.64 -11.87 -0.90
N ILE A 132 6.12 -11.43 -2.06
CA ILE A 132 6.34 -9.99 -2.29
C ILE A 132 5.06 -9.40 -2.84
N ASN A 133 4.32 -8.69 -2.01
CA ASN A 133 3.07 -8.06 -2.39
C ASN A 133 3.02 -6.61 -1.91
N PHE A 134 2.76 -5.66 -2.82
CA PHE A 134 2.65 -4.24 -2.46
C PHE A 134 1.46 -3.93 -1.54
N SER A 135 0.41 -4.75 -1.58
CA SER A 135 -0.76 -4.56 -0.71
C SER A 135 -0.54 -5.04 0.73
N GLU A 136 0.57 -5.73 1.02
CA GLU A 136 0.90 -6.24 2.36
C GLU A 136 1.83 -5.30 3.14
N PHE A 137 2.14 -4.12 2.60
CA PHE A 137 2.83 -3.10 3.40
C PHE A 137 1.88 -2.43 4.40
N PRO A 138 2.40 -2.04 5.58
CA PRO A 138 1.61 -1.35 6.60
C PRO A 138 0.98 -0.06 6.06
N ILE A 139 -0.32 0.11 6.29
CA ILE A 139 -1.06 1.32 5.90
C ILE A 139 -0.99 2.41 6.97
N ILE A 140 -0.75 2.02 8.21
CA ILE A 140 -0.59 2.88 9.38
C ILE A 140 0.20 2.14 10.44
N ILE A 141 1.04 2.85 11.15
CA ILE A 141 1.80 2.34 12.29
C ILE A 141 1.31 3.05 13.55
N VAL A 142 0.94 2.28 14.56
CA VAL A 142 0.53 2.79 15.88
C VAL A 142 1.68 2.62 16.85
N ASN A 143 2.22 3.72 17.35
CA ASN A 143 3.35 3.75 18.25
C ASN A 143 2.90 3.94 19.70
N LEU A 144 3.35 3.06 20.59
CA LEU A 144 3.10 3.14 22.03
C LEU A 144 4.38 3.57 22.72
N THR A 145 4.40 4.74 23.34
CA THR A 145 5.54 5.28 24.07
C THR A 145 5.18 5.57 25.53
N GLY A 146 6.16 5.57 26.41
CA GLY A 146 5.96 6.00 27.81
C GLY A 146 6.80 5.24 28.82
N PRO A 147 6.94 5.78 30.03
CA PRO A 147 7.74 5.21 31.11
C PRO A 147 7.01 4.09 31.87
N VAL A 148 6.59 3.07 31.15
CA VAL A 148 5.85 1.90 31.70
C VAL A 148 6.76 0.67 31.67
N PRO A 149 6.68 -0.26 32.65
CA PRO A 149 7.42 -1.52 32.58
C PRO A 149 7.15 -2.29 31.29
N GLU A 150 8.18 -2.88 30.70
CA GLU A 150 8.14 -3.55 29.39
C GLU A 150 7.01 -4.58 29.30
N ARG A 151 6.84 -5.42 30.33
CA ARG A 151 5.74 -6.40 30.39
C ARG A 151 4.35 -5.76 30.34
N THR A 152 4.17 -4.62 30.96
CA THR A 152 2.89 -3.89 30.92
C THR A 152 2.68 -3.29 29.54
N MET A 153 3.72 -2.73 28.93
CA MET A 153 3.65 -2.17 27.60
C MET A 153 3.35 -3.26 26.55
N ALA A 154 4.05 -4.39 26.64
CA ALA A 154 3.82 -5.54 25.75
C ALA A 154 2.38 -6.07 25.85
N ARG A 155 1.84 -6.22 27.08
CA ARG A 155 0.44 -6.61 27.28
C ARG A 155 -0.53 -5.61 26.63
N VAL A 156 -0.34 -4.33 26.86
CA VAL A 156 -1.19 -3.28 26.27
C VAL A 156 -1.10 -3.30 24.76
N ALA A 157 0.09 -3.55 24.20
CA ALA A 157 0.28 -3.65 22.76
C ALA A 157 -0.44 -4.88 22.18
N ARG A 158 -0.36 -6.05 22.83
CA ARG A 158 -1.07 -7.27 22.42
C ARG A 158 -2.59 -7.12 22.53
N ASP A 159 -3.11 -6.57 23.64
CA ASP A 159 -4.55 -6.27 23.78
C ASP A 159 -5.05 -5.36 22.65
N LEU A 160 -4.21 -4.44 22.20
CA LEU A 160 -4.53 -3.55 21.08
C LEU A 160 -4.39 -4.27 19.73
N GLN A 161 -3.39 -5.13 19.57
CA GLN A 161 -3.20 -6.00 18.41
C GLN A 161 -4.44 -6.86 18.16
N ASP A 162 -4.90 -7.60 19.18
CA ASP A 162 -6.11 -8.44 19.12
C ASP A 162 -7.36 -7.64 18.71
N ALA A 163 -7.50 -6.43 19.27
CA ALA A 163 -8.61 -5.56 18.94
C ALA A 163 -8.55 -5.07 17.48
N LEU A 164 -7.35 -4.83 16.93
CA LEU A 164 -7.13 -4.41 15.55
C LEU A 164 -7.33 -5.58 14.58
N GLU A 165 -6.84 -6.77 14.90
CA GLU A 165 -7.02 -7.99 14.09
C GLU A 165 -8.48 -8.47 14.07
N GLY A 166 -9.27 -8.11 15.08
CA GLY A 166 -10.72 -8.29 15.08
C GLY A 166 -11.46 -7.50 13.99
N VAL A 167 -10.82 -6.55 13.32
CA VAL A 167 -11.40 -5.77 12.22
C VAL A 167 -11.32 -6.56 10.92
N HIS A 168 -12.46 -6.80 10.27
CA HIS A 168 -12.47 -7.56 8.99
C HIS A 168 -11.58 -6.99 7.88
N ALA A 169 -11.34 -5.67 7.89
CA ALA A 169 -10.51 -4.98 6.90
C ALA A 169 -9.01 -5.10 7.20
N VAL A 170 -8.62 -5.48 8.41
CA VAL A 170 -7.23 -5.70 8.82
C VAL A 170 -6.83 -7.14 8.47
N LEU A 171 -5.69 -7.30 7.84
CA LEU A 171 -5.09 -8.61 7.57
C LEU A 171 -4.28 -9.08 8.77
N GLU A 172 -3.45 -8.17 9.28
CA GLU A 172 -2.50 -8.43 10.35
C GLU A 172 -2.16 -7.11 11.05
N ALA A 173 -1.82 -7.17 12.32
CA ALA A 173 -1.27 -6.08 13.10
C ALA A 173 0.06 -6.53 13.73
N GLY A 174 1.14 -6.53 12.93
CA GLY A 174 2.47 -6.98 13.36
C GLY A 174 3.06 -6.08 14.46
N LEU A 175 3.58 -6.68 15.53
CA LEU A 175 4.24 -5.96 16.62
C LEU A 175 5.74 -5.85 16.35
N ALA A 176 6.30 -4.67 16.51
CA ALA A 176 7.73 -4.40 16.35
C ALA A 176 8.30 -3.72 17.59
N GLY A 177 9.54 -4.10 17.95
CA GLY A 177 10.26 -3.56 19.12
C GLY A 177 9.95 -4.28 20.41
N ASP A 178 9.14 -5.32 20.41
CA ASP A 178 8.89 -6.20 21.55
C ASP A 178 9.98 -7.27 21.71
N ARG A 179 9.84 -8.07 22.74
CA ARG A 179 10.66 -9.25 23.00
C ARG A 179 9.76 -10.31 23.60
N ASP A 180 10.03 -11.55 23.24
CA ASP A 180 9.33 -12.70 23.79
C ASP A 180 9.70 -12.91 25.25
N GLU A 181 8.73 -13.39 26.01
CA GLU A 181 8.97 -13.78 27.40
C GLU A 181 9.75 -15.10 27.45
N MET A 182 10.69 -15.17 28.39
CA MET A 182 11.57 -16.31 28.59
C MET A 182 11.64 -16.66 30.06
N LEU A 183 11.60 -17.93 30.37
CA LEU A 183 11.97 -18.45 31.70
C LEU A 183 13.47 -18.71 31.73
N GLU A 184 14.20 -17.73 32.25
CA GLU A 184 15.64 -17.80 32.40
C GLU A 184 16.01 -18.65 33.60
N VAL A 185 16.84 -19.69 33.37
CA VAL A 185 17.41 -20.55 34.40
C VAL A 185 18.90 -20.26 34.49
N LEU A 186 19.28 -19.35 35.39
CA LEU A 186 20.66 -18.98 35.64
C LEU A 186 21.34 -20.02 36.51
N ILE A 187 22.19 -20.83 35.92
CA ILE A 187 22.91 -21.86 36.63
C ILE A 187 24.17 -21.33 37.28
N ASP A 188 24.47 -21.81 38.48
CA ASP A 188 25.73 -21.56 39.16
C ASP A 188 26.69 -22.73 38.88
N PRO A 189 27.77 -22.54 38.11
CA PRO A 189 28.72 -23.63 37.79
C PRO A 189 29.31 -24.31 39.02
N LEU A 190 29.50 -23.58 40.10
CA LEU A 190 30.04 -24.15 41.35
C LEU A 190 29.03 -25.05 42.05
N ARG A 191 27.74 -24.73 41.96
CA ARG A 191 26.70 -25.61 42.51
C ARG A 191 26.54 -26.85 41.65
N LEU A 192 26.57 -26.74 40.30
CA LEU A 192 26.59 -27.93 39.44
C LEU A 192 27.74 -28.86 39.79
N GLU A 193 28.95 -28.31 39.95
CA GLU A 193 30.12 -29.08 40.35
C GLU A 193 29.94 -29.72 41.76
N ALA A 194 29.41 -28.94 42.72
CA ALA A 194 29.21 -29.40 44.09
C ALA A 194 28.18 -30.52 44.24
N TYR A 195 27.11 -30.48 43.42
CA TYR A 195 26.08 -31.52 43.41
C TYR A 195 26.30 -32.59 42.35
N ASP A 196 27.39 -32.49 41.61
CA ASP A 196 27.80 -33.44 40.57
C ASP A 196 26.72 -33.63 39.49
N VAL A 197 26.18 -32.49 38.99
CA VAL A 197 25.14 -32.42 37.94
C VAL A 197 25.75 -31.96 36.64
N THR A 198 25.35 -32.60 35.52
CA THR A 198 25.79 -32.24 34.18
C THR A 198 24.68 -31.42 33.43
N ALA A 199 25.07 -30.64 32.44
CA ALA A 199 24.12 -29.95 31.58
C ALA A 199 23.15 -30.93 30.86
N GLY A 200 23.65 -32.09 30.43
CA GLY A 200 22.81 -33.13 29.83
C GLY A 200 21.76 -33.73 30.78
N GLU A 201 22.08 -33.87 32.09
CA GLU A 201 21.09 -34.27 33.08
C GLU A 201 19.99 -33.22 33.24
N LEU A 202 20.33 -31.90 33.20
CA LEU A 202 19.34 -30.84 33.25
C LEU A 202 18.38 -30.88 32.04
N ILE A 203 18.93 -31.01 30.83
CA ILE A 203 18.14 -31.12 29.60
C ILE A 203 17.16 -32.28 29.69
N ASN A 204 17.70 -33.48 30.01
CA ASN A 204 16.87 -34.70 30.09
C ASN A 204 15.77 -34.58 31.15
N VAL A 205 16.04 -33.95 32.27
CA VAL A 205 15.05 -33.79 33.33
C VAL A 205 13.91 -32.85 32.88
N VAL A 206 14.22 -31.73 32.26
CA VAL A 206 13.18 -30.83 31.78
C VAL A 206 12.38 -31.44 30.65
N GLN A 207 13.03 -32.00 29.63
CA GLN A 207 12.34 -32.57 28.46
C GLN A 207 11.50 -33.81 28.83
N ASN A 208 11.98 -34.70 29.73
CA ASN A 208 11.23 -35.88 30.13
C ASN A 208 10.03 -35.56 31.02
N ASN A 209 10.01 -34.43 31.70
CA ASN A 209 8.92 -34.04 32.59
C ASN A 209 7.92 -33.07 31.98
N ASN A 210 8.19 -32.54 30.78
CA ASN A 210 7.30 -31.64 30.03
C ASN A 210 6.65 -32.32 28.81
N GLN A 211 6.24 -33.60 28.97
CA GLN A 211 5.61 -34.34 27.88
C GLN A 211 4.18 -34.69 28.20
N LEU A 212 3.24 -34.23 27.36
CA LEU A 212 1.87 -34.69 27.37
C LEU A 212 1.81 -36.09 26.79
N ILE A 213 1.47 -37.10 27.59
CA ILE A 213 1.34 -38.48 27.14
C ILE A 213 -0.14 -38.84 27.02
N ALA A 214 -0.60 -39.03 25.80
CA ALA A 214 -1.92 -39.59 25.51
C ALA A 214 -1.83 -41.12 25.74
N ALA A 215 -2.19 -41.56 26.95
CA ALA A 215 -2.00 -42.96 27.34
C ALA A 215 -3.06 -43.94 26.74
N GLY A 216 -3.96 -43.41 25.87
CA GLY A 216 -5.00 -44.19 25.21
C GLY A 216 -6.32 -44.28 25.98
N GLU A 217 -7.09 -45.34 25.72
CA GLU A 217 -8.41 -45.54 26.35
C GLU A 217 -8.46 -46.89 27.05
N VAL A 218 -9.09 -46.89 28.23
CA VAL A 218 -9.43 -48.08 28.93
C VAL A 218 -10.90 -48.40 28.70
N GLN A 219 -11.19 -49.51 28.07
CA GLN A 219 -12.55 -50.02 27.88
C GLN A 219 -12.90 -51.01 29.01
N SER A 220 -14.04 -50.77 29.66
CA SER A 220 -14.59 -51.64 30.70
C SER A 220 -16.10 -51.81 30.47
N ASP A 221 -16.73 -52.71 31.18
CA ASP A 221 -18.19 -52.94 31.15
C ASP A 221 -19.01 -51.67 31.53
N GLN A 222 -18.36 -50.66 32.09
CA GLN A 222 -18.95 -49.41 32.51
C GLN A 222 -18.73 -48.22 31.53
N GLY A 223 -17.96 -48.42 30.46
CA GLY A 223 -17.68 -47.39 29.44
C GLY A 223 -16.21 -47.38 28.97
N SER A 224 -15.94 -46.51 28.02
CA SER A 224 -14.59 -46.22 27.56
C SER A 224 -14.12 -44.91 28.20
N PHE A 225 -12.96 -44.94 28.81
CA PHE A 225 -12.35 -43.85 29.54
C PHE A 225 -11.00 -43.49 28.93
N SER A 226 -10.84 -42.26 28.42
CA SER A 226 -9.54 -41.78 27.99
C SER A 226 -8.63 -41.53 29.17
N VAL A 227 -7.44 -42.12 29.11
CA VAL A 227 -6.37 -41.92 30.09
C VAL A 227 -5.40 -40.89 29.58
N LYS A 228 -5.24 -39.81 30.33
CA LYS A 228 -4.33 -38.70 29.99
C LYS A 228 -3.32 -38.54 31.13
N ILE A 229 -2.07 -38.34 30.80
CA ILE A 229 -1.04 -37.90 31.73
C ILE A 229 -0.77 -36.44 31.35
N PRO A 230 -1.38 -35.48 32.05
CA PRO A 230 -1.06 -34.09 31.82
C PRO A 230 0.35 -33.84 32.34
N SER A 231 1.20 -33.34 31.49
CA SER A 231 2.53 -32.92 31.87
C SER A 231 2.86 -31.74 30.98
N SER A 232 2.52 -30.58 31.40
CA SER A 232 2.99 -29.33 30.87
C SER A 232 3.37 -28.47 32.07
N PHE A 233 4.37 -27.64 31.87
CA PHE A 233 4.70 -26.61 32.86
C PHE A 233 3.76 -25.45 32.63
N ASP A 234 2.87 -25.23 33.57
CA ASP A 234 1.88 -24.12 33.52
C ASP A 234 2.39 -22.91 34.32
N GLU A 235 3.26 -23.12 35.30
CA GLU A 235 3.81 -22.07 36.14
C GLU A 235 5.35 -22.19 36.29
N PRO A 236 6.09 -21.09 36.46
CA PRO A 236 7.52 -21.11 36.74
C PRO A 236 7.91 -21.97 37.97
N ARG A 237 6.95 -22.16 38.87
CA ARG A 237 7.12 -22.99 40.06
C ARG A 237 7.32 -24.47 39.72
N ASP A 238 6.71 -24.94 38.63
CA ASP A 238 6.83 -26.34 38.23
C ASP A 238 8.26 -26.65 37.79
N VAL A 239 8.88 -25.72 37.07
CA VAL A 239 10.28 -25.80 36.66
C VAL A 239 11.22 -25.70 37.88
N TYR A 240 10.91 -24.82 38.85
CA TYR A 240 11.70 -24.68 40.07
C TYR A 240 11.74 -25.95 40.91
N ALA A 241 10.60 -26.65 41.00
CA ALA A 241 10.45 -27.87 41.82
C ALA A 241 10.96 -29.17 41.15
N LEU A 242 11.45 -29.10 39.89
CA LEU A 242 11.93 -30.31 39.17
C LEU A 242 13.06 -31.01 39.89
N PRO A 243 12.93 -32.33 40.16
CA PRO A 243 13.95 -33.13 40.77
C PRO A 243 15.06 -33.44 39.75
N VAL A 244 16.22 -32.87 39.90
CA VAL A 244 17.37 -33.10 39.00
C VAL A 244 18.19 -34.31 39.45
N LYS A 245 18.40 -34.49 40.75
CA LYS A 245 19.22 -35.58 41.28
C LYS A 245 18.77 -36.00 42.68
N THR A 246 18.87 -37.28 42.95
CA THR A 246 18.61 -37.83 44.29
C THR A 246 19.92 -38.24 44.91
N ASN A 247 20.19 -37.78 46.12
CA ASN A 247 21.35 -38.14 46.92
C ASN A 247 20.88 -38.72 48.28
N GLY A 248 20.68 -40.03 48.32
CA GLY A 248 20.03 -40.70 49.43
C GLY A 248 18.58 -40.25 49.61
N ASP A 249 18.23 -39.76 50.80
CA ASP A 249 16.87 -39.25 51.09
C ASP A 249 16.65 -37.77 50.69
N ARG A 250 17.67 -37.12 50.09
CA ARG A 250 17.59 -35.71 49.63
C ARG A 250 17.41 -35.65 48.12
N VAL A 251 16.40 -34.88 47.71
CA VAL A 251 16.18 -34.54 46.31
C VAL A 251 16.80 -33.16 46.08
N VAL A 252 17.66 -33.06 45.09
CA VAL A 252 18.21 -31.81 44.60
C VAL A 252 17.29 -31.32 43.48
N THR A 253 16.66 -30.18 43.67
CA THR A 253 15.78 -29.55 42.68
C THR A 253 16.54 -28.61 41.77
N LEU A 254 15.93 -28.24 40.63
CA LEU A 254 16.50 -27.26 39.74
C LEU A 254 16.67 -25.90 40.43
N GLY A 255 15.75 -25.54 41.32
CA GLY A 255 15.84 -24.33 42.12
C GLY A 255 16.98 -24.33 43.16
N ASP A 256 17.56 -25.50 43.54
CA ASP A 256 18.76 -25.60 44.39
C ASP A 256 20.03 -25.29 43.57
N LEU A 257 19.97 -25.51 42.24
CA LEU A 257 21.12 -25.40 41.35
C LEU A 257 21.15 -24.09 40.58
N ALA A 258 19.99 -23.45 40.40
CA ALA A 258 19.81 -22.30 39.53
C ALA A 258 18.92 -21.23 40.18
N THR A 259 19.07 -20.00 39.70
CA THR A 259 18.11 -18.93 39.91
C THR A 259 17.17 -18.87 38.72
N ILE A 260 15.86 -18.98 38.95
CA ILE A 260 14.87 -19.04 37.90
C ILE A 260 14.10 -17.70 37.86
N ASN A 261 14.15 -17.02 36.75
CA ASN A 261 13.53 -15.70 36.54
C ASN A 261 12.62 -15.74 35.31
N LEU A 262 11.40 -15.27 35.45
CA LEU A 262 10.58 -14.95 34.29
C LEU A 262 11.00 -13.56 33.79
N THR A 263 11.64 -13.51 32.63
CA THR A 263 12.22 -12.32 32.02
C THR A 263 11.88 -12.28 30.53
N PHE A 264 12.64 -11.56 29.76
CA PHE A 264 12.54 -11.49 28.30
C PHE A 264 13.81 -12.02 27.68
N GLU A 265 13.71 -12.42 26.41
CA GLU A 265 14.87 -12.76 25.59
C GLU A 265 15.85 -11.58 25.49
N ASP A 266 17.08 -11.87 25.09
CA ASP A 266 18.09 -10.83 24.89
C ASP A 266 17.64 -9.89 23.76
N ARG A 267 17.90 -8.58 23.91
CA ARG A 267 17.53 -7.63 22.87
C ARG A 267 18.40 -7.83 21.64
N GLU A 268 17.76 -8.04 20.50
CA GLU A 268 18.39 -8.06 19.19
C GLU A 268 18.32 -6.68 18.49
N GLY A 269 17.34 -5.87 18.90
CA GLY A 269 17.14 -4.53 18.43
C GLY A 269 16.55 -3.57 19.48
N THR A 270 16.57 -2.29 19.15
CA THR A 270 15.91 -1.24 19.92
C THR A 270 15.03 -0.41 19.01
N ALA A 271 13.83 -0.07 19.43
CA ALA A 271 12.90 0.79 18.69
C ALA A 271 12.61 2.08 19.46
N ARG A 272 12.61 3.22 18.76
CA ARG A 272 12.25 4.53 19.32
C ARG A 272 11.35 5.27 18.33
N PHE A 273 10.41 6.00 18.89
CA PHE A 273 9.57 6.94 18.16
C PHE A 273 9.72 8.33 18.75
N ASN A 274 10.15 9.28 17.93
CA ASN A 274 10.42 10.66 18.36
C ASN A 274 11.34 10.76 19.58
N GLY A 275 12.39 9.93 19.64
CA GLY A 275 13.38 9.90 20.73
C GLY A 275 13.00 9.04 21.93
N GLU A 276 11.75 8.57 22.04
CA GLU A 276 11.27 7.74 23.14
C GLU A 276 11.21 6.26 22.75
N LYS A 277 11.51 5.36 23.68
CA LYS A 277 11.34 3.92 23.46
C LYS A 277 9.88 3.61 23.13
N THR A 278 9.67 2.80 22.10
CA THR A 278 8.34 2.46 21.60
C THR A 278 8.16 0.97 21.36
N LEU A 279 6.91 0.54 21.43
CA LEU A 279 6.41 -0.63 20.71
C LEU A 279 5.53 -0.12 19.57
N ALA A 280 5.69 -0.70 18.39
CA ALA A 280 4.97 -0.25 17.22
C ALA A 280 4.09 -1.39 16.66
N LEU A 281 2.82 -1.10 16.38
CA LEU A 281 1.89 -2.00 15.70
C LEU A 281 1.80 -1.59 14.23
N GLN A 282 2.25 -2.46 13.36
CA GLN A 282 2.22 -2.28 11.92
C GLN A 282 0.93 -2.89 11.36
N VAL A 283 -0.02 -2.05 10.98
CA VAL A 283 -1.34 -2.51 10.53
C VAL A 283 -1.35 -2.69 9.02
N VAL A 284 -1.57 -3.91 8.58
CA VAL A 284 -1.68 -4.31 7.17
C VAL A 284 -3.15 -4.48 6.80
N LYS A 285 -3.55 -3.93 5.66
CA LYS A 285 -4.93 -3.98 5.16
C LYS A 285 -5.17 -5.25 4.32
N ARG A 286 -6.35 -5.86 4.43
CA ARG A 286 -6.77 -6.90 3.47
C ARG A 286 -7.04 -6.33 2.09
N LYS A 287 -6.73 -7.11 1.07
CA LYS A 287 -7.04 -6.82 -0.33
C LYS A 287 -8.54 -6.53 -0.53
N GLY A 288 -8.86 -5.50 -1.31
CA GLY A 288 -10.24 -5.14 -1.65
C GLY A 288 -10.96 -4.25 -0.63
N TYR A 289 -10.34 -3.88 0.49
CA TYR A 289 -10.88 -2.91 1.44
C TYR A 289 -10.36 -1.51 1.19
N ASN A 290 -11.17 -0.50 1.50
CA ASN A 290 -10.80 0.90 1.34
C ASN A 290 -9.76 1.31 2.39
N LEU A 291 -8.61 1.81 1.95
CA LEU A 291 -7.51 2.20 2.81
C LEU A 291 -7.89 3.32 3.79
N ILE A 292 -8.61 4.35 3.31
CA ILE A 292 -9.02 5.49 4.13
C ILE A 292 -9.98 5.05 5.24
N ASP A 293 -10.96 4.21 4.89
CA ASP A 293 -11.95 3.71 5.86
C ASP A 293 -11.30 2.78 6.88
N THR A 294 -10.38 1.91 6.44
CA THR A 294 -9.64 1.00 7.32
C THR A 294 -8.76 1.78 8.30
N SER A 295 -7.97 2.76 7.83
CA SER A 295 -7.16 3.60 8.72
C SER A 295 -8.02 4.39 9.71
N THR A 296 -9.20 4.86 9.30
CA THR A 296 -10.16 5.53 10.19
C THR A 296 -10.67 4.59 11.28
N GLN A 297 -11.07 3.35 10.92
CA GLN A 297 -11.50 2.34 11.88
C GLN A 297 -10.38 1.98 12.87
N VAL A 298 -9.15 1.81 12.38
CA VAL A 298 -7.98 1.59 13.25
C VAL A 298 -7.84 2.70 14.27
N LYS A 299 -7.87 3.96 13.84
CA LYS A 299 -7.76 5.12 14.75
C LYS A 299 -8.92 5.18 15.76
N GLU A 300 -10.14 4.84 15.35
CA GLU A 300 -11.31 4.78 16.23
C GLU A 300 -11.16 3.69 17.29
N ILE A 301 -10.69 2.50 16.92
CA ILE A 301 -10.45 1.39 17.86
C ILE A 301 -9.33 1.76 18.83
N VAL A 302 -8.21 2.29 18.35
CA VAL A 302 -7.10 2.77 19.19
C VAL A 302 -7.59 3.80 20.21
N ALA A 303 -8.42 4.75 19.77
CA ALA A 303 -9.02 5.75 20.66
C ALA A 303 -10.00 5.14 21.65
N ALA A 304 -10.83 4.18 21.25
CA ALA A 304 -11.79 3.50 22.10
C ALA A 304 -11.09 2.64 23.16
N GLN A 305 -10.09 1.86 22.77
CA GLN A 305 -9.29 1.05 23.69
C GLN A 305 -8.53 1.91 24.69
N SER A 306 -7.86 2.96 24.23
CA SER A 306 -7.15 3.90 25.13
C SER A 306 -8.10 4.61 26.10
N ALA A 307 -9.32 4.91 25.66
CA ALA A 307 -10.34 5.49 26.55
C ALA A 307 -10.83 4.51 27.64
N ALA A 308 -10.70 3.21 27.44
CA ALA A 308 -11.05 2.18 28.41
C ALA A 308 -9.93 1.90 29.43
N TRP A 309 -8.70 2.36 29.21
CA TRP A 309 -7.58 2.11 30.11
C TRP A 309 -7.79 2.76 31.50
N PRO A 310 -7.19 2.20 32.55
CA PRO A 310 -7.12 2.86 33.85
C PRO A 310 -6.42 4.23 33.76
N GLU A 311 -6.84 5.18 34.59
CA GLU A 311 -6.30 6.56 34.55
C GLU A 311 -4.76 6.65 34.67
N GLY A 312 -4.17 5.75 35.48
CA GLY A 312 -2.71 5.67 35.62
C GLY A 312 -2.01 5.26 34.31
N LEU A 313 -2.59 4.37 33.55
CA LEU A 313 -2.06 3.91 32.27
C LEU A 313 -2.27 4.99 31.20
N LYS A 314 -3.43 5.64 31.13
CA LYS A 314 -3.69 6.77 30.23
C LYS A 314 -2.67 7.92 30.41
N ALA A 315 -2.28 8.18 31.64
CA ALA A 315 -1.31 9.24 31.93
C ALA A 315 0.13 8.84 31.61
N ALA A 316 0.42 7.54 31.55
CA ALA A 316 1.77 7.02 31.38
C ALA A 316 2.08 6.57 29.94
N VAL A 317 1.07 6.18 29.17
CA VAL A 317 1.25 5.71 27.76
C VAL A 317 0.73 6.76 26.81
N THR A 318 1.59 7.15 25.87
CA THR A 318 1.26 8.06 24.78
C THR A 318 1.15 7.25 23.51
N LEU A 319 0.04 7.45 22.77
CA LEU A 319 -0.19 6.85 21.47
C LEU A 319 0.15 7.86 20.38
N GLY A 320 0.98 7.45 19.43
CA GLY A 320 1.30 8.20 18.22
C GLY A 320 0.99 7.37 16.98
N THR A 321 0.84 8.01 15.85
CA THR A 321 0.72 7.32 14.55
C THR A 321 1.81 7.80 13.61
N SER A 322 2.37 6.89 12.83
CA SER A 322 3.31 7.16 11.75
C SER A 322 2.97 6.33 10.52
N ASN A 323 3.54 6.68 9.38
CA ASN A 323 3.28 6.03 8.09
C ASN A 323 1.78 5.93 7.75
N ASP A 324 1.01 6.99 8.04
CA ASP A 324 -0.42 7.01 7.74
C ASP A 324 -0.66 7.30 6.27
N GLN A 325 -0.76 6.26 5.47
CA GLN A 325 -0.99 6.36 4.04
C GLN A 325 -2.38 6.90 3.68
N SER A 326 -3.35 6.84 4.63
CA SER A 326 -4.71 7.33 4.37
C SER A 326 -4.74 8.83 4.05
N ARG A 327 -3.85 9.61 4.66
CA ARG A 327 -3.71 11.05 4.41
C ARG A 327 -3.27 11.32 2.97
N ILE A 328 -2.28 10.57 2.50
CA ILE A 328 -1.75 10.72 1.13
C ILE A 328 -2.83 10.36 0.11
N VAL A 329 -3.53 9.24 0.32
CA VAL A 329 -4.60 8.80 -0.58
C VAL A 329 -5.79 9.75 -0.57
N ASP A 330 -6.18 10.29 0.58
CA ASP A 330 -7.25 11.28 0.68
C ASP A 330 -6.88 12.58 -0.03
N SER A 331 -5.64 13.06 0.15
CA SER A 331 -5.11 14.23 -0.58
C SER A 331 -5.15 14.02 -2.09
N MET A 332 -4.73 12.86 -2.59
CA MET A 332 -4.81 12.51 -4.01
C MET A 332 -6.25 12.52 -4.54
N VAL A 333 -7.19 11.97 -3.79
CA VAL A 333 -8.61 11.95 -4.17
C VAL A 333 -9.19 13.36 -4.20
N GLN A 334 -8.86 14.20 -3.23
CA GLN A 334 -9.29 15.61 -3.21
C GLN A 334 -8.68 16.40 -4.37
N GLN A 335 -7.41 16.17 -4.68
CA GLN A 335 -6.73 16.79 -5.82
C GLN A 335 -7.35 16.36 -7.15
N LEU A 336 -7.71 15.07 -7.30
CA LEU A 336 -8.48 14.60 -8.47
C LEU A 336 -9.79 15.37 -8.61
N LEU A 337 -10.58 15.44 -7.55
CA LEU A 337 -11.87 16.16 -7.57
C LEU A 337 -11.67 17.63 -7.91
N GLY A 338 -10.68 18.28 -7.30
CA GLY A 338 -10.31 19.66 -7.61
C GLY A 338 -9.94 19.87 -9.09
N SER A 339 -9.13 18.95 -9.63
CA SER A 339 -8.72 18.97 -11.04
C SER A 339 -9.90 18.78 -11.99
N VAL A 340 -10.80 17.84 -11.68
CA VAL A 340 -12.02 17.61 -12.47
C VAL A 340 -12.93 18.83 -12.43
N PHE A 341 -13.18 19.43 -11.27
CA PHE A 341 -14.01 20.64 -11.17
C PHE A 341 -13.37 21.84 -11.90
N THR A 342 -12.07 22.03 -11.78
CA THR A 342 -11.32 23.06 -12.48
C THR A 342 -11.41 22.86 -13.98
N ALA A 343 -11.22 21.66 -14.47
CA ALA A 343 -11.31 21.33 -15.88
C ALA A 343 -12.74 21.56 -16.44
N ILE A 344 -13.77 21.14 -15.69
CA ILE A 344 -15.17 21.40 -16.04
C ILE A 344 -15.40 22.93 -16.16
N ALA A 345 -14.93 23.71 -15.18
CA ALA A 345 -15.09 25.16 -15.19
C ALA A 345 -14.39 25.81 -16.38
N LEU A 346 -13.13 25.42 -16.67
CA LEU A 346 -12.37 25.95 -17.81
C LEU A 346 -13.01 25.60 -19.14
N VAL A 347 -13.42 24.34 -19.32
CA VAL A 347 -14.13 23.90 -20.54
C VAL A 347 -15.44 24.66 -20.70
N MET A 348 -16.22 24.80 -19.62
CA MET A 348 -17.46 25.55 -19.66
C MET A 348 -17.23 27.01 -20.05
N ILE A 349 -16.17 27.68 -19.56
CA ILE A 349 -15.81 29.05 -19.91
C ILE A 349 -15.50 29.14 -21.40
N VAL A 350 -14.68 28.25 -21.95
CA VAL A 350 -14.32 28.24 -23.38
C VAL A 350 -15.55 27.99 -24.24
N VAL A 351 -16.36 26.98 -23.91
CA VAL A 351 -17.58 26.65 -24.66
C VAL A 351 -18.63 27.79 -24.54
N LEU A 352 -18.73 28.43 -23.36
CA LEU A 352 -19.58 29.58 -23.13
C LEU A 352 -19.19 30.76 -24.05
N ALA A 353 -17.90 31.02 -24.19
CA ALA A 353 -17.40 32.06 -25.06
C ALA A 353 -17.65 31.76 -26.54
N ALA A 354 -17.51 30.51 -26.96
CA ALA A 354 -17.64 30.08 -28.34
C ALA A 354 -19.09 29.84 -28.79
N LEU A 355 -19.87 29.08 -28.00
CA LEU A 355 -21.17 28.52 -28.39
C LEU A 355 -22.36 29.04 -27.53
N GLY A 356 -22.07 29.65 -26.38
CA GLY A 356 -23.09 30.20 -25.47
C GLY A 356 -23.45 29.25 -24.32
N ILE A 357 -24.27 29.74 -23.38
CA ILE A 357 -24.52 29.12 -22.07
C ILE A 357 -25.16 27.74 -22.17
N ARG A 358 -26.03 27.50 -23.12
CA ARG A 358 -26.71 26.22 -23.32
C ARG A 358 -25.73 25.12 -23.72
N ALA A 359 -24.88 25.41 -24.70
CA ALA A 359 -23.84 24.50 -25.14
C ALA A 359 -22.86 24.18 -23.99
N ALA A 360 -22.45 25.22 -23.25
CA ALA A 360 -21.57 25.08 -22.10
C ALA A 360 -22.14 24.15 -21.02
N LEU A 361 -23.43 24.32 -20.68
CA LEU A 361 -24.07 23.45 -19.68
C LEU A 361 -24.19 22.00 -20.13
N LEU A 362 -24.52 21.77 -21.41
CA LEU A 362 -24.62 20.42 -21.96
C LEU A 362 -23.27 19.70 -22.01
N VAL A 363 -22.24 20.39 -22.45
CA VAL A 363 -20.87 19.86 -22.50
C VAL A 363 -20.32 19.68 -21.09
N GLY A 364 -20.53 20.67 -20.20
CA GLY A 364 -20.10 20.57 -18.80
C GLY A 364 -20.76 19.42 -18.04
N PHE A 365 -22.00 19.04 -18.39
CA PHE A 365 -22.67 17.87 -17.81
C PHE A 365 -22.14 16.54 -18.37
N ALA A 366 -21.60 16.52 -19.57
CA ALA A 366 -21.07 15.32 -20.18
C ALA A 366 -19.89 14.73 -19.42
N ILE A 367 -19.01 15.58 -18.82
CA ILE A 367 -17.82 15.14 -18.10
C ILE A 367 -18.18 14.31 -16.85
N PRO A 368 -18.92 14.84 -15.85
CA PRO A 368 -19.24 14.08 -14.66
C PRO A 368 -20.08 12.82 -14.97
N THR A 369 -20.94 12.90 -15.98
CA THR A 369 -21.73 11.72 -16.39
C THR A 369 -20.85 10.61 -16.93
N SER A 370 -19.84 10.93 -17.73
CA SER A 370 -18.89 9.96 -18.27
C SER A 370 -18.01 9.38 -17.17
N PHE A 371 -17.57 10.16 -16.19
CA PHE A 371 -16.82 9.64 -15.04
C PHE A 371 -17.64 8.71 -14.16
N LEU A 372 -18.85 9.10 -13.82
CA LEU A 372 -19.72 8.26 -13.02
C LEU A 372 -20.02 6.92 -13.71
N LEU A 373 -20.22 6.96 -15.02
CA LEU A 373 -20.39 5.74 -15.79
C LEU A 373 -19.09 4.89 -15.85
N CYS A 374 -17.92 5.54 -15.89
CA CYS A 374 -16.61 4.89 -15.79
C CYS A 374 -16.47 4.19 -14.43
N PHE A 375 -16.80 4.84 -13.33
CA PHE A 375 -16.76 4.20 -12.00
C PHE A 375 -17.67 2.99 -11.91
N ALA A 376 -18.85 3.03 -12.56
CA ALA A 376 -19.70 1.86 -12.64
C ALA A 376 -19.04 0.70 -13.42
N PHE A 377 -18.29 0.97 -14.51
CA PHE A 377 -17.53 -0.04 -15.23
C PHE A 377 -16.34 -0.57 -14.41
N LEU A 378 -15.61 0.29 -13.71
CA LEU A 378 -14.54 -0.14 -12.81
C LEU A 378 -15.06 -1.05 -11.69
N ALA A 379 -16.23 -0.71 -11.11
CA ALA A 379 -16.89 -1.54 -10.10
C ALA A 379 -17.30 -2.92 -10.64
N LEU A 380 -17.81 -2.99 -11.88
CA LEU A 380 -18.16 -4.26 -12.53
C LEU A 380 -16.93 -5.16 -12.77
N MET A 381 -15.78 -4.56 -12.97
CA MET A 381 -14.51 -5.27 -13.17
C MET A 381 -13.75 -5.53 -11.87
N GLY A 382 -14.21 -5.00 -10.72
CA GLY A 382 -13.53 -5.13 -9.44
C GLY A 382 -12.20 -4.35 -9.34
N ILE A 383 -12.05 -3.28 -10.11
CA ILE A 383 -10.84 -2.46 -10.14
C ILE A 383 -10.96 -1.33 -9.11
N SER A 384 -10.00 -1.23 -8.20
CA SER A 384 -9.92 -0.16 -7.19
C SER A 384 -9.52 1.19 -7.79
N ILE A 385 -9.83 2.27 -7.07
CA ILE A 385 -9.41 3.63 -7.45
C ILE A 385 -8.00 3.87 -6.90
N SER A 386 -6.99 3.52 -7.71
CA SER A 386 -5.58 3.77 -7.40
C SER A 386 -5.07 5.09 -8.00
N ASN A 387 -3.85 5.50 -7.64
CA ASN A 387 -3.20 6.68 -8.21
C ASN A 387 -3.13 6.65 -9.75
N ILE A 388 -2.87 5.48 -10.35
CA ILE A 388 -2.81 5.30 -11.81
C ILE A 388 -4.19 5.46 -12.46
N VAL A 389 -5.23 4.90 -11.83
CA VAL A 389 -6.61 5.09 -12.27
C VAL A 389 -7.01 6.57 -12.20
N MET A 390 -6.65 7.26 -11.09
CA MET A 390 -6.90 8.69 -10.92
C MET A 390 -6.14 9.53 -11.95
N PHE A 391 -4.89 9.18 -12.23
CA PHE A 391 -4.10 9.82 -13.28
C PHE A 391 -4.74 9.65 -14.66
N GLY A 392 -5.21 8.43 -14.99
CA GLY A 392 -5.96 8.14 -16.21
C GLY A 392 -7.24 8.99 -16.33
N LEU A 393 -7.96 9.18 -15.23
CA LEU A 393 -9.15 10.02 -15.19
C LEU A 393 -8.81 11.48 -15.45
N ILE A 394 -7.77 12.04 -14.83
CA ILE A 394 -7.32 13.42 -15.06
C ILE A 394 -6.93 13.62 -16.54
N LEU A 395 -6.16 12.67 -17.08
CA LEU A 395 -5.76 12.71 -18.49
C LEU A 395 -6.96 12.68 -19.44
N ALA A 396 -7.98 11.88 -19.09
CA ALA A 396 -9.18 11.72 -19.89
C ALA A 396 -10.06 12.99 -19.96
N VAL A 397 -10.00 13.89 -18.98
CA VAL A 397 -10.89 15.09 -18.92
C VAL A 397 -10.89 15.88 -20.21
N GLY A 398 -9.73 16.15 -20.78
CA GLY A 398 -9.60 16.86 -22.04
C GLY A 398 -10.16 16.12 -23.25
N MET A 399 -9.99 14.79 -23.27
CA MET A 399 -10.41 13.93 -24.37
C MET A 399 -11.91 13.62 -24.35
N LEU A 400 -12.56 13.66 -23.18
CA LEU A 400 -13.99 13.39 -23.03
C LEU A 400 -14.89 14.40 -23.76
N VAL A 401 -14.41 15.63 -23.88
CA VAL A 401 -15.23 16.76 -24.31
C VAL A 401 -15.35 16.84 -25.83
N ASP A 402 -14.40 16.31 -26.57
CA ASP A 402 -14.30 16.45 -28.02
C ASP A 402 -15.56 15.94 -28.74
N GLY A 403 -16.02 14.74 -28.42
CA GLY A 403 -17.24 14.18 -29.00
C GLY A 403 -18.49 15.00 -28.66
N ALA A 404 -18.56 15.49 -27.44
CA ALA A 404 -19.69 16.30 -26.96
C ALA A 404 -19.73 17.67 -27.66
N ILE A 405 -18.59 18.36 -27.82
CA ILE A 405 -18.47 19.66 -28.48
C ILE A 405 -18.93 19.53 -29.93
N VAL A 406 -18.43 18.55 -30.66
CA VAL A 406 -18.73 18.36 -32.09
C VAL A 406 -20.24 18.16 -32.31
N VAL A 407 -20.90 17.33 -31.49
CA VAL A 407 -22.35 17.10 -31.56
C VAL A 407 -23.13 18.38 -31.27
N VAL A 408 -22.77 19.10 -30.20
CA VAL A 408 -23.44 20.34 -29.78
C VAL A 408 -23.25 21.43 -30.81
N GLU A 409 -22.06 21.62 -31.36
CA GLU A 409 -21.75 22.61 -32.38
C GLU A 409 -22.54 22.38 -33.66
N TYR A 410 -22.57 21.15 -34.17
CA TYR A 410 -23.34 20.81 -35.35
C TYR A 410 -24.84 20.99 -35.09
N ALA A 411 -25.35 20.58 -33.96
CA ALA A 411 -26.74 20.75 -33.58
C ALA A 411 -27.12 22.22 -33.47
N ASP A 412 -26.24 23.06 -32.93
CA ASP A 412 -26.46 24.50 -32.84
C ASP A 412 -26.50 25.15 -34.25
N ALA A 413 -25.58 24.78 -35.14
CA ALA A 413 -25.58 25.24 -36.54
C ALA A 413 -26.90 24.86 -37.26
N ARG A 414 -27.43 23.66 -37.06
CA ARG A 414 -28.72 23.23 -37.64
C ARG A 414 -29.90 23.95 -37.04
N GLN A 415 -29.89 24.21 -35.74
CA GLN A 415 -30.94 25.02 -35.11
C GLN A 415 -30.95 26.45 -35.62
N GLN A 416 -29.77 27.05 -35.94
CA GLN A 416 -29.67 28.35 -36.58
C GLN A 416 -30.28 28.34 -37.99
N GLN A 417 -30.30 27.23 -38.67
CA GLN A 417 -30.96 27.03 -39.95
C GLN A 417 -32.47 26.84 -39.83
N GLY A 418 -33.02 26.84 -38.61
CA GLY A 418 -34.45 26.74 -38.34
C GLY A 418 -34.99 25.36 -37.98
N GLU A 419 -34.12 24.34 -37.85
CA GLU A 419 -34.54 23.01 -37.42
C GLU A 419 -35.01 22.92 -35.97
N GLY A 420 -35.85 21.97 -35.67
CA GLY A 420 -36.33 21.69 -34.32
C GLY A 420 -35.20 21.18 -33.43
N PRO A 421 -35.11 21.54 -32.11
CA PRO A 421 -34.02 21.10 -31.27
C PRO A 421 -33.78 19.58 -31.28
N MET A 422 -34.82 18.78 -31.13
CA MET A 422 -34.70 17.32 -31.14
C MET A 422 -34.19 16.80 -32.49
N ALA A 423 -34.74 17.34 -33.60
CA ALA A 423 -34.32 16.92 -34.94
C ALA A 423 -32.88 17.33 -35.23
N ALA A 424 -32.48 18.54 -34.84
CA ALA A 424 -31.11 19.03 -34.98
C ALA A 424 -30.08 18.22 -34.20
N TYR A 425 -30.37 17.83 -32.96
CA TYR A 425 -29.49 16.97 -32.15
C TYR A 425 -29.44 15.52 -32.67
N VAL A 426 -30.55 14.97 -33.12
CA VAL A 426 -30.58 13.63 -33.73
C VAL A 426 -29.79 13.60 -35.04
N GLU A 427 -29.94 14.62 -35.87
CA GLU A 427 -29.15 14.72 -37.10
C GLU A 427 -27.68 14.93 -36.81
N ALA A 428 -27.34 15.77 -35.83
CA ALA A 428 -25.97 15.95 -35.38
C ALA A 428 -25.33 14.62 -34.96
N ALA A 429 -25.98 13.85 -34.09
CA ALA A 429 -25.46 12.57 -33.62
C ALA A 429 -25.30 11.56 -34.79
N LYS A 430 -26.24 11.50 -35.72
CA LYS A 430 -26.12 10.64 -36.89
C LYS A 430 -24.98 11.09 -37.82
N ARG A 431 -24.85 12.36 -38.08
CA ARG A 431 -23.84 12.90 -39.00
C ARG A 431 -22.45 12.79 -38.44
N MET A 432 -22.30 13.01 -37.12
CA MET A 432 -21.04 12.95 -36.41
C MET A 432 -20.69 11.57 -35.85
N PHE A 433 -21.54 10.56 -36.08
CA PHE A 433 -21.37 9.20 -35.57
C PHE A 433 -20.01 8.59 -35.97
N TRP A 434 -19.74 8.52 -37.27
CA TRP A 434 -18.47 7.93 -37.75
C TRP A 434 -17.23 8.79 -37.38
N PRO A 435 -17.24 10.13 -37.54
CA PRO A 435 -16.16 10.98 -37.07
C PRO A 435 -15.81 10.77 -35.60
N ILE A 436 -16.81 10.71 -34.73
CA ILE A 436 -16.57 10.52 -33.29
C ILE A 436 -16.04 9.11 -32.98
N ILE A 437 -16.65 8.07 -33.55
CA ILE A 437 -16.17 6.69 -33.36
C ILE A 437 -14.73 6.55 -33.86
N SER A 438 -14.44 7.03 -35.05
CA SER A 438 -13.09 6.90 -35.61
C SER A 438 -12.06 7.71 -34.81
N SER A 439 -12.41 8.91 -34.32
CA SER A 439 -11.54 9.70 -33.43
C SER A 439 -11.28 8.98 -32.12
N THR A 440 -12.33 8.52 -31.44
CA THR A 440 -12.19 7.76 -30.18
C THR A 440 -11.40 6.46 -30.37
N ALA A 441 -11.69 5.71 -31.44
CA ALA A 441 -10.94 4.50 -31.75
C ALA A 441 -9.45 4.78 -32.02
N THR A 442 -9.13 5.86 -32.73
CA THR A 442 -7.73 6.27 -32.98
C THR A 442 -7.02 6.60 -31.67
N THR A 443 -7.69 7.33 -30.76
CA THR A 443 -7.14 7.65 -29.45
C THR A 443 -6.92 6.38 -28.60
N LEU A 444 -7.90 5.46 -28.60
CA LEU A 444 -7.77 4.18 -27.89
C LEU A 444 -6.63 3.33 -28.46
N CYS A 445 -6.49 3.27 -29.80
CA CYS A 445 -5.38 2.55 -30.43
C CYS A 445 -4.01 3.11 -30.07
N ALA A 446 -3.90 4.38 -29.71
CA ALA A 446 -2.61 4.95 -29.26
C ALA A 446 -2.20 4.43 -27.87
N PHE A 447 -3.17 4.11 -27.00
CA PHE A 447 -2.90 3.58 -25.65
C PHE A 447 -2.92 2.06 -25.58
N LEU A 448 -3.53 1.39 -26.55
CA LEU A 448 -3.66 -0.07 -26.55
C LEU A 448 -2.33 -0.84 -26.44
N PRO A 449 -1.22 -0.40 -27.04
CA PRO A 449 0.06 -1.09 -26.88
C PRO A 449 0.57 -1.20 -25.44
N MET A 450 0.17 -0.28 -24.57
CA MET A 450 0.57 -0.32 -23.15
C MET A 450 -0.04 -1.54 -22.41
N LEU A 451 -1.16 -2.09 -22.88
CA LEU A 451 -1.74 -3.32 -22.31
C LEU A 451 -0.92 -4.58 -22.59
N PHE A 452 -0.04 -4.53 -23.58
CA PHE A 452 0.81 -5.65 -23.97
C PHE A 452 2.25 -5.50 -23.47
N TRP A 453 2.48 -4.55 -22.60
CA TRP A 453 3.80 -4.34 -22.04
C TRP A 453 4.12 -5.45 -21.02
N PRO A 454 5.26 -6.15 -21.14
CA PRO A 454 5.59 -7.25 -20.24
C PRO A 454 6.14 -6.77 -18.89
N GLY A 455 5.96 -7.61 -17.88
CA GLY A 455 6.56 -7.42 -16.56
C GLY A 455 5.76 -6.54 -15.61
N VAL A 456 6.31 -6.31 -14.42
CA VAL A 456 5.69 -5.48 -13.36
C VAL A 456 5.32 -4.08 -13.86
N PRO A 457 6.18 -3.38 -14.64
CA PRO A 457 5.80 -2.09 -15.21
C PRO A 457 4.57 -2.15 -16.13
N GLY A 458 4.40 -3.26 -16.87
CA GLY A 458 3.24 -3.44 -17.75
C GLY A 458 1.93 -3.63 -17.00
N GLU A 459 1.92 -4.45 -15.96
CA GLU A 459 0.75 -4.63 -15.08
C GLU A 459 0.39 -3.32 -14.37
N PHE A 460 1.40 -2.62 -13.85
CA PHE A 460 1.20 -1.33 -13.18
C PHE A 460 0.60 -0.29 -14.12
N MET A 461 1.23 -0.07 -15.26
CA MET A 461 0.79 0.93 -16.24
C MET A 461 -0.42 0.49 -17.05
N GLY A 462 -0.74 -0.81 -17.09
CA GLY A 462 -1.90 -1.36 -17.78
C GLY A 462 -3.24 -0.83 -17.25
N MET A 463 -3.30 -0.42 -15.99
CA MET A 463 -4.49 0.22 -15.41
C MET A 463 -4.83 1.57 -16.06
N LEU A 464 -3.84 2.30 -16.58
CA LEU A 464 -4.06 3.56 -17.29
C LEU A 464 -4.88 3.39 -18.59
N PRO A 465 -4.47 2.56 -19.58
CA PRO A 465 -5.26 2.35 -20.78
C PRO A 465 -6.62 1.70 -20.50
N VAL A 466 -6.74 0.83 -19.51
CA VAL A 466 -8.04 0.26 -19.09
C VAL A 466 -8.99 1.37 -18.65
N THR A 467 -8.53 2.27 -17.80
CA THR A 467 -9.31 3.43 -17.33
C THR A 467 -9.71 4.33 -18.50
N LEU A 468 -8.78 4.61 -19.43
CA LEU A 468 -9.04 5.41 -20.62
C LEU A 468 -10.07 4.74 -21.55
N ILE A 469 -9.99 3.43 -21.72
CA ILE A 469 -10.97 2.66 -22.51
C ILE A 469 -12.37 2.82 -21.91
N PHE A 470 -12.52 2.66 -20.60
CA PHE A 470 -13.82 2.79 -19.95
C PHE A 470 -14.36 4.21 -20.01
N VAL A 471 -13.53 5.20 -19.71
CA VAL A 471 -13.92 6.60 -19.71
C VAL A 471 -14.29 7.07 -21.14
N LEU A 472 -13.49 6.76 -22.15
CA LEU A 472 -13.78 7.14 -23.52
C LEU A 472 -14.97 6.37 -24.12
N SER A 473 -15.16 5.11 -23.74
CA SER A 473 -16.36 4.34 -24.09
C SER A 473 -17.62 4.94 -23.46
N ALA A 474 -17.54 5.33 -22.19
CA ALA A 474 -18.61 6.06 -21.51
C ALA A 474 -18.91 7.40 -22.18
N SER A 475 -17.87 8.16 -22.56
CA SER A 475 -18.02 9.41 -23.31
C SER A 475 -18.72 9.23 -24.66
N LEU A 476 -18.42 8.15 -25.36
CA LEU A 476 -19.08 7.82 -26.62
C LEU A 476 -20.59 7.60 -26.45
N VAL A 477 -20.99 6.87 -25.39
CA VAL A 477 -22.41 6.68 -25.02
C VAL A 477 -23.06 8.02 -24.69
N VAL A 478 -22.38 8.85 -23.90
CA VAL A 478 -22.88 10.16 -23.52
C VAL A 478 -23.02 11.07 -24.74
N ALA A 479 -22.02 11.14 -25.61
CA ALA A 479 -22.04 12.01 -26.77
C ALA A 479 -23.10 11.61 -27.83
N LEU A 480 -23.28 10.30 -28.07
CA LEU A 480 -24.16 9.79 -29.12
C LEU A 480 -25.60 9.49 -28.67
N ILE A 481 -25.81 9.22 -27.38
CA ILE A 481 -27.13 8.84 -26.87
C ILE A 481 -27.66 9.87 -25.86
N TYR A 482 -26.92 10.19 -24.81
CA TYR A 482 -27.42 11.05 -23.74
C TYR A 482 -27.55 12.52 -24.18
N LEU A 483 -26.53 13.03 -24.79
CA LEU A 483 -26.44 14.45 -25.16
C LEU A 483 -27.46 14.84 -26.24
N PRO A 484 -27.73 14.03 -27.31
CA PRO A 484 -28.80 14.36 -28.24
C PRO A 484 -30.18 14.41 -27.59
N VAL A 485 -30.49 13.50 -26.68
CA VAL A 485 -31.75 13.50 -25.96
C VAL A 485 -31.87 14.68 -25.00
N MET A 486 -30.83 14.94 -24.22
CA MET A 486 -30.77 16.08 -23.29
C MET A 486 -30.85 17.42 -24.05
N GLY A 487 -30.05 17.59 -25.10
CA GLY A 487 -30.06 18.78 -25.93
C GLY A 487 -31.40 19.02 -26.60
N GLY A 488 -32.07 17.95 -27.04
CA GLY A 488 -33.43 18.01 -27.57
C GLY A 488 -34.47 18.38 -26.52
N VAL A 489 -34.39 17.84 -25.32
CA VAL A 489 -35.30 18.14 -24.19
C VAL A 489 -35.05 19.55 -23.66
N THR A 490 -33.81 19.94 -23.42
CA THR A 490 -33.47 21.29 -22.97
C THR A 490 -33.89 22.37 -23.97
N GLY A 491 -33.72 22.12 -25.27
CA GLY A 491 -34.17 23.06 -26.28
C GLY A 491 -35.70 23.18 -26.43
N ARG A 492 -36.47 22.12 -26.11
CA ARG A 492 -37.93 22.21 -25.98
C ARG A 492 -38.30 23.02 -24.73
N LEU A 493 -37.60 22.79 -23.63
CA LEU A 493 -37.80 23.52 -22.41
C LEU A 493 -37.52 25.02 -22.56
N GLU A 494 -36.43 25.37 -23.25
CA GLU A 494 -36.06 26.76 -23.57
C GLU A 494 -37.17 27.44 -24.36
N ARG A 495 -37.71 26.81 -25.39
CA ARG A 495 -38.84 27.36 -26.17
C ARG A 495 -40.09 27.52 -25.29
N TRP A 496 -40.40 26.53 -24.47
CA TRP A 496 -41.51 26.62 -23.54
C TRP A 496 -41.30 27.78 -22.53
N MET A 497 -40.05 27.91 -21.99
CA MET A 497 -39.69 29.05 -21.13
C MET A 497 -39.81 30.37 -21.83
N ALA A 498 -39.32 30.48 -23.07
CA ALA A 498 -39.42 31.73 -23.86
C ALA A 498 -40.89 32.13 -24.16
N GLN A 499 -41.75 31.13 -24.48
CA GLN A 499 -43.20 31.37 -24.66
C GLN A 499 -43.84 31.81 -23.34
N ASN A 500 -43.57 31.12 -22.22
CA ASN A 500 -44.08 31.50 -20.90
C ASN A 500 -43.56 32.85 -20.44
N MET A 501 -42.26 33.15 -20.69
CA MET A 501 -41.68 34.43 -20.37
C MET A 501 -42.40 35.60 -21.07
N THR A 502 -42.74 35.41 -22.33
CA THR A 502 -43.55 36.42 -23.08
C THR A 502 -44.98 36.55 -22.56
N ALA A 503 -45.57 35.44 -22.12
CA ALA A 503 -46.91 35.44 -21.48
C ALA A 503 -46.87 36.11 -20.09
N ILE A 504 -45.90 35.74 -19.25
CA ILE A 504 -45.71 36.24 -17.90
C ILE A 504 -45.32 37.73 -17.96
N ALA A 505 -44.52 38.15 -18.94
CA ALA A 505 -44.14 39.58 -19.11
C ALA A 505 -45.33 40.48 -19.40
N LYS A 506 -46.45 39.93 -19.89
CA LYS A 506 -47.70 40.67 -20.09
C LYS A 506 -48.54 40.83 -18.81
N LEU A 507 -48.24 40.07 -17.73
CA LEU A 507 -48.92 40.19 -16.45
C LEU A 507 -48.63 41.53 -15.76
N ARG A 508 -49.59 42.00 -14.94
CA ARG A 508 -49.41 43.26 -14.16
C ARG A 508 -48.35 43.04 -13.06
N PHE A 509 -47.62 44.08 -12.74
CA PHE A 509 -46.45 44.06 -11.83
C PHE A 509 -46.73 43.43 -10.47
N TYR A 510 -47.88 43.69 -9.85
CA TYR A 510 -48.25 43.09 -8.55
C TYR A 510 -48.51 41.59 -8.65
N LEU A 511 -48.88 41.05 -9.80
CA LEU A 511 -49.03 39.58 -10.02
C LEU A 511 -47.65 38.91 -10.09
N HIS A 512 -46.63 39.57 -10.57
CA HIS A 512 -45.25 39.07 -10.51
C HIS A 512 -44.76 38.95 -9.07
N LEU A 513 -45.11 39.90 -8.19
CA LEU A 513 -44.74 39.87 -6.78
C LEU A 513 -45.41 38.69 -6.03
N LEU A 514 -46.62 38.33 -6.43
CA LEU A 514 -47.38 37.19 -5.87
C LEU A 514 -46.83 35.82 -6.33
N LEU A 515 -46.14 35.75 -7.45
CA LEU A 515 -45.50 34.55 -7.96
C LEU A 515 -44.25 34.16 -7.16
N PHE A 516 -43.52 35.12 -6.57
CA PHE A 516 -42.30 34.84 -5.80
C PHE A 516 -42.53 33.92 -4.59
N PRO A 517 -43.50 34.14 -3.69
CA PRO A 517 -43.75 33.22 -2.58
C PRO A 517 -44.25 31.85 -3.05
N ILE A 518 -44.99 31.75 -4.15
CA ILE A 518 -45.43 30.47 -4.73
C ILE A 518 -44.22 29.68 -5.23
N VAL A 519 -43.30 30.32 -5.93
CA VAL A 519 -42.03 29.74 -6.40
C VAL A 519 -41.17 29.32 -5.22
N ALA A 520 -41.03 30.16 -4.20
CA ALA A 520 -40.31 29.85 -2.98
C ALA A 520 -40.91 28.60 -2.26
N ALA A 521 -42.23 28.52 -2.17
CA ALA A 521 -42.92 27.38 -1.60
C ALA A 521 -42.76 26.10 -2.46
N MET A 522 -42.81 26.19 -3.78
CA MET A 522 -42.56 25.07 -4.69
C MET A 522 -41.15 24.54 -4.65
N ILE A 523 -40.17 25.31 -4.18
CA ILE A 523 -38.78 24.88 -4.01
C ILE A 523 -38.54 24.42 -2.57
N ALA A 524 -38.96 25.17 -1.59
CA ALA A 524 -38.67 24.91 -0.18
C ALA A 524 -39.42 23.68 0.37
N LEU A 525 -40.69 23.47 -0.03
CA LEU A 525 -41.48 22.38 0.47
C LEU A 525 -40.94 20.99 0.06
N PRO A 526 -40.59 20.74 -1.23
CA PRO A 526 -39.95 19.49 -1.62
C PRO A 526 -38.60 19.27 -0.92
N LEU A 527 -37.75 20.31 -0.82
CA LEU A 527 -36.48 20.22 -0.12
C LEU A 527 -36.62 19.83 1.35
N ALA A 528 -37.59 20.41 2.05
CA ALA A 528 -37.88 20.06 3.44
C ALA A 528 -38.43 18.64 3.61
N LEU A 529 -39.17 18.13 2.63
CA LEU A 529 -39.69 16.76 2.63
C LEU A 529 -38.70 15.70 2.18
N MET A 530 -37.62 16.08 1.50
CA MET A 530 -36.58 15.15 1.06
C MET A 530 -35.72 14.63 2.23
N GLN A 531 -35.41 15.44 3.23
CA GLN A 531 -34.60 15.04 4.39
C GLN A 531 -35.22 13.88 5.19
N PRO A 532 -36.49 13.91 5.64
CA PRO A 532 -37.08 12.80 6.35
C PRO A 532 -37.27 11.56 5.46
N LEU A 533 -37.49 11.75 4.14
CA LEU A 533 -37.59 10.62 3.20
C LEU A 533 -36.26 9.90 3.03
N PHE A 534 -35.15 10.64 2.96
CA PHE A 534 -33.80 10.06 2.90
C PHE A 534 -33.44 9.31 4.19
N ALA A 535 -33.85 9.82 5.35
CA ALA A 535 -33.67 9.15 6.64
C ALA A 535 -34.48 7.83 6.74
N VAL A 536 -35.68 7.78 6.17
CA VAL A 536 -36.46 6.52 6.10
C VAL A 536 -35.80 5.50 5.20
N ILE A 537 -35.27 5.93 4.04
CA ILE A 537 -34.57 5.03 3.11
C ILE A 537 -33.29 4.48 3.76
N SER A 538 -32.48 5.34 4.39
CA SER A 538 -31.23 4.92 5.04
C SER A 538 -31.46 3.99 6.24
N ALA A 539 -32.50 4.25 7.05
CA ALA A 539 -32.89 3.39 8.16
C ALA A 539 -33.37 2.00 7.71
N GLN A 540 -33.99 1.90 6.54
CA GLN A 540 -34.45 0.62 6.01
C GLN A 540 -33.28 -0.25 5.51
N PHE A 541 -32.18 0.38 5.06
CA PHE A 541 -30.97 -0.34 4.66
C PHE A 541 -30.02 -0.67 5.83
N ALA A 542 -30.03 0.12 6.91
CA ALA A 542 -29.17 -0.09 8.08
C ALA A 542 -29.59 -1.26 8.99
N GLY A 543 -30.78 -1.84 8.79
CA GLY A 543 -31.33 -2.95 9.57
C GLY A 543 -31.31 -4.31 8.90
N MET A 544 -30.60 -4.47 7.77
CA MET A 544 -30.59 -5.74 7.00
C MET A 544 -29.28 -6.49 7.20
N ASP A 545 -29.25 -7.40 8.15
CA ASP A 545 -28.21 -8.42 8.23
C ASP A 545 -28.41 -9.49 7.14
N GLY A 546 -27.32 -9.89 6.53
CA GLY A 546 -27.24 -10.60 5.24
C GLY A 546 -27.92 -11.97 5.09
N LEU A 547 -28.74 -12.44 6.03
CA LEU A 547 -29.35 -13.77 6.02
C LEU A 547 -30.88 -13.81 5.81
N ASP A 548 -31.57 -12.68 5.87
CA ASP A 548 -33.04 -12.62 5.73
C ASP A 548 -33.53 -12.12 4.35
N ILE A 549 -32.69 -12.20 3.34
CA ILE A 549 -32.95 -11.60 2.02
C ILE A 549 -34.12 -12.25 1.25
N LEU A 550 -34.44 -13.52 1.48
CA LEU A 550 -35.44 -14.22 0.65
C LEU A 550 -36.91 -13.99 1.07
N GLY A 551 -37.17 -13.60 2.31
CA GLY A 551 -38.55 -13.40 2.84
C GLY A 551 -39.04 -11.96 2.81
N SER A 552 -38.15 -10.99 2.85
CA SER A 552 -38.49 -9.56 2.99
C SER A 552 -38.30 -8.73 1.69
N VAL A 553 -37.87 -9.36 0.62
CA VAL A 553 -37.52 -8.68 -0.66
C VAL A 553 -38.73 -7.93 -1.25
N ILE A 554 -39.92 -8.51 -1.26
CA ILE A 554 -41.11 -7.92 -1.91
C ILE A 554 -41.61 -6.65 -1.18
N PRO A 555 -41.80 -6.62 0.16
CA PRO A 555 -42.24 -5.41 0.83
C PRO A 555 -41.21 -4.31 0.88
N VAL A 556 -39.92 -4.65 0.98
CA VAL A 556 -38.82 -3.66 0.95
C VAL A 556 -38.70 -3.00 -0.43
N PHE A 557 -38.76 -3.79 -1.51
CA PHE A 557 -38.80 -3.24 -2.87
C PHE A 557 -40.03 -2.36 -3.12
N ALA A 558 -41.18 -2.72 -2.59
CA ALA A 558 -42.40 -1.90 -2.71
C ALA A 558 -42.26 -0.55 -1.97
N VAL A 559 -41.71 -0.55 -0.76
CA VAL A 559 -41.46 0.68 0.02
C VAL A 559 -40.40 1.55 -0.65
N VAL A 560 -39.27 0.96 -1.08
CA VAL A 560 -38.23 1.67 -1.81
C VAL A 560 -38.74 2.24 -3.12
N PHE A 561 -39.54 1.48 -3.87
CA PHE A 561 -40.16 1.95 -5.13
C PHE A 561 -41.15 3.10 -4.91
N ILE A 562 -41.96 3.04 -3.85
CA ILE A 562 -42.87 4.12 -3.46
C ILE A 562 -42.08 5.36 -3.03
N CYS A 563 -41.03 5.18 -2.23
CA CYS A 563 -40.14 6.28 -1.82
C CYS A 563 -39.43 6.92 -3.01
N ILE A 564 -38.94 6.14 -3.96
CA ILE A 564 -38.35 6.64 -5.21
C ILE A 564 -39.40 7.40 -6.04
N ALA A 565 -40.60 6.88 -6.18
CA ALA A 565 -41.67 7.54 -6.91
C ALA A 565 -42.06 8.89 -6.28
N VAL A 566 -42.16 8.95 -4.95
CA VAL A 566 -42.44 10.18 -4.21
C VAL A 566 -41.27 11.15 -4.35
N LEU A 567 -40.03 10.69 -4.25
CA LEU A 567 -38.82 11.48 -4.47
C LEU A 567 -38.79 12.07 -5.87
N CYS A 568 -39.10 11.29 -6.89
CA CYS A 568 -39.19 11.77 -8.28
C CYS A 568 -40.29 12.81 -8.46
N ALA A 569 -41.45 12.63 -7.79
CA ALA A 569 -42.52 13.64 -7.81
C ALA A 569 -42.12 14.93 -7.11
N LEU A 570 -41.45 14.86 -5.95
CA LEU A 570 -40.94 16.04 -5.23
C LEU A 570 -39.87 16.78 -6.05
N VAL A 571 -38.95 16.07 -6.66
CA VAL A 571 -37.95 16.64 -7.57
C VAL A 571 -38.59 17.32 -8.77
N ALA A 572 -39.63 16.70 -9.37
CA ALA A 572 -40.36 17.30 -10.48
C ALA A 572 -41.08 18.60 -10.09
N VAL A 573 -41.66 18.65 -8.88
CA VAL A 573 -42.28 19.89 -8.34
C VAL A 573 -41.22 20.95 -8.08
N ALA A 574 -40.08 20.61 -7.48
CA ALA A 574 -38.98 21.54 -7.24
C ALA A 574 -38.42 22.10 -8.54
N ILE A 575 -38.16 21.26 -9.54
CA ILE A 575 -37.72 21.66 -10.88
C ILE A 575 -38.73 22.62 -11.53
N SER A 576 -40.01 22.28 -11.42
CA SER A 576 -41.10 23.15 -11.97
C SER A 576 -41.12 24.52 -11.28
N GLY A 577 -40.89 24.55 -9.95
CA GLY A 577 -40.74 25.77 -9.17
C GLY A 577 -39.54 26.63 -9.61
N VAL A 578 -38.36 26.01 -9.77
CA VAL A 578 -37.16 26.69 -10.26
C VAL A 578 -37.39 27.26 -11.68
N LEU A 579 -38.00 26.48 -12.59
CA LEU A 579 -38.29 26.92 -13.93
C LEU A 579 -39.28 28.11 -13.97
N LEU A 580 -40.30 28.05 -13.13
CA LEU A 580 -41.24 29.15 -12.99
C LEU A 580 -40.58 30.41 -12.38
N GLY A 581 -39.68 30.21 -11.43
CA GLY A 581 -38.88 31.28 -10.83
C GLY A 581 -37.96 31.95 -11.84
N LEU A 582 -37.21 31.16 -12.60
CA LEU A 582 -36.33 31.65 -13.66
C LEU A 582 -37.12 32.39 -14.73
N THR A 583 -38.26 31.84 -15.19
CA THR A 583 -39.10 32.51 -16.19
C THR A 583 -39.68 33.83 -15.68
N SER A 584 -40.10 33.88 -14.41
CA SER A 584 -40.61 35.10 -13.77
C SER A 584 -39.52 36.17 -13.57
N PHE A 585 -38.32 35.74 -13.16
CA PHE A 585 -37.15 36.60 -13.01
C PHE A 585 -36.73 37.23 -14.35
N PHE A 586 -36.58 36.41 -15.39
CA PHE A 586 -36.24 36.96 -16.71
C PHE A 586 -37.35 37.82 -17.34
N ALA A 587 -38.62 37.50 -17.10
CA ALA A 587 -39.77 38.31 -17.51
C ALA A 587 -39.75 39.69 -16.83
N LEU A 588 -39.38 39.76 -15.55
CA LEU A 588 -39.18 41.01 -14.82
C LEU A 588 -38.00 41.82 -15.40
N PHE A 589 -36.91 41.16 -15.72
CA PHE A 589 -35.72 41.82 -16.30
C PHE A 589 -35.99 42.46 -17.69
N THR A 590 -36.83 41.82 -18.51
CA THR A 590 -37.22 42.39 -19.81
C THR A 590 -38.02 43.67 -19.67
N ARG A 591 -38.67 43.89 -18.52
CA ARG A 591 -39.40 45.11 -18.21
C ARG A 591 -38.51 46.30 -17.75
N MET A 592 -37.31 46.03 -17.24
CA MET A 592 -36.39 47.02 -16.67
C MET A 592 -35.68 47.89 -17.73
N GLY A 593 -36.20 48.00 -18.94
CA GLY A 593 -35.74 48.94 -19.97
C GLY A 593 -34.71 48.37 -20.96
N ARG A 594 -33.96 49.27 -21.63
CA ARG A 594 -33.01 48.86 -22.71
C ARG A 594 -31.90 47.91 -22.25
N GLY A 595 -31.42 48.03 -21.02
CA GLY A 595 -30.38 47.16 -20.44
C GLY A 595 -30.87 45.73 -20.20
N GLY A 596 -32.05 45.52 -19.63
CA GLY A 596 -32.64 44.20 -19.42
C GLY A 596 -32.94 43.47 -20.73
N ARG A 597 -33.40 44.18 -21.76
CA ARG A 597 -33.62 43.58 -23.08
C ARG A 597 -32.31 43.19 -23.78
N TRP A 598 -31.24 43.89 -23.55
CA TRP A 598 -29.91 43.51 -24.06
C TRP A 598 -29.38 42.23 -23.42
N VAL A 599 -29.50 42.05 -22.10
CA VAL A 599 -29.10 40.86 -21.37
C VAL A 599 -29.95 39.66 -21.80
N THR A 600 -31.27 39.78 -21.84
CA THR A 600 -32.16 38.70 -22.27
C THR A 600 -32.00 38.34 -23.75
N SER A 601 -31.68 39.28 -24.62
CA SER A 601 -31.42 38.99 -26.04
C SER A 601 -30.07 38.34 -26.28
N ARG A 602 -29.13 38.45 -25.33
CA ARG A 602 -27.88 37.68 -25.38
C ARG A 602 -27.97 36.31 -24.71
N LEU A 603 -28.78 36.19 -23.66
CA LEU A 603 -29.01 34.88 -22.98
C LEU A 603 -29.96 33.99 -23.77
N PHE A 604 -31.04 34.55 -24.32
CA PHE A 604 -32.02 33.86 -25.18
C PHE A 604 -31.86 34.36 -26.60
N ARG A 605 -31.15 33.68 -27.43
CA ARG A 605 -30.68 34.03 -28.74
C ARG A 605 -31.80 34.58 -29.63
N LYS A 606 -31.51 35.65 -30.40
CA LYS A 606 -32.36 36.16 -31.49
C LYS A 606 -32.59 35.08 -32.55
N GLU A 607 -33.72 35.26 -33.29
CA GLU A 607 -34.06 34.42 -34.45
C GLU A 607 -32.88 34.19 -35.38
N PRO A 608 -32.79 32.97 -35.97
CA PRO A 608 -31.65 32.61 -36.81
C PRO A 608 -31.51 33.58 -37.99
N THR A 609 -30.37 34.22 -38.08
CA THR A 609 -30.00 34.94 -39.28
C THR A 609 -29.70 33.95 -40.39
N VAL A 610 -30.52 33.88 -41.38
CA VAL A 610 -30.30 33.08 -42.57
C VAL A 610 -28.94 33.44 -43.17
N ILE A 611 -28.00 32.51 -43.15
CA ILE A 611 -26.70 32.68 -43.78
C ILE A 611 -26.90 32.65 -45.26
N LYS A 612 -26.81 33.80 -45.96
CA LYS A 612 -26.88 33.87 -47.41
C LYS A 612 -25.67 33.19 -48.05
N ALA A 613 -25.91 32.33 -49.04
CA ALA A 613 -24.86 31.81 -49.89
C ALA A 613 -24.06 32.93 -50.53
N GLY A 614 -22.73 32.91 -50.40
CA GLY A 614 -21.84 34.00 -50.92
C GLY A 614 -20.87 34.59 -49.90
N TYR A 615 -20.57 33.86 -48.83
CA TYR A 615 -19.65 34.29 -47.81
C TYR A 615 -18.24 34.64 -48.39
N ARG A 616 -17.69 35.82 -48.07
CA ARG A 616 -16.31 36.15 -48.42
C ARG A 616 -15.36 35.23 -47.66
N ARG A 617 -14.52 34.47 -48.38
CA ARG A 617 -13.50 33.65 -47.78
C ARG A 617 -12.57 34.49 -46.90
N SER A 618 -12.37 34.09 -45.67
CA SER A 618 -11.36 34.63 -44.73
C SER A 618 -9.96 34.52 -45.33
N GLY A 619 -8.98 35.22 -44.77
CA GLY A 619 -7.57 35.10 -45.19
C GLY A 619 -7.11 33.64 -45.12
N PHE A 620 -7.43 32.94 -43.99
CA PHE A 620 -7.16 31.54 -43.83
C PHE A 620 -7.88 30.67 -44.85
N GLY A 621 -9.16 30.88 -45.10
CA GLY A 621 -9.93 30.14 -46.14
C GLY A 621 -9.36 30.32 -47.56
N ARG A 622 -8.68 31.46 -47.89
CA ARG A 622 -7.98 31.66 -49.17
C ARG A 622 -6.71 30.79 -49.23
N VAL A 623 -5.95 30.68 -48.14
CA VAL A 623 -4.74 29.83 -48.06
C VAL A 623 -5.13 28.37 -48.24
N ILE A 624 -6.16 27.91 -47.52
CA ILE A 624 -6.65 26.53 -47.67
C ILE A 624 -7.14 26.25 -49.08
N ALA A 625 -7.91 27.19 -49.70
CA ALA A 625 -8.38 27.04 -51.08
C ALA A 625 -7.23 27.01 -52.07
N PHE A 626 -6.14 27.76 -51.84
CA PHE A 626 -4.96 27.72 -52.69
C PHE A 626 -4.26 26.37 -52.60
N ILE A 627 -4.06 25.86 -51.38
CA ILE A 627 -3.42 24.54 -51.10
C ILE A 627 -4.29 23.41 -51.74
N ALA A 628 -5.57 23.34 -51.40
CA ALA A 628 -6.44 22.25 -51.81
C ALA A 628 -6.84 22.35 -53.32
N GLY A 629 -6.90 23.52 -53.88
CA GLY A 629 -7.27 23.74 -55.26
C GLY A 629 -6.11 23.58 -56.27
N ASN A 630 -4.89 23.46 -55.84
CA ASN A 630 -3.72 23.29 -56.68
C ASN A 630 -3.23 21.83 -56.62
N PRO A 631 -3.10 21.12 -57.76
CA PRO A 631 -2.74 19.68 -57.73
C PRO A 631 -1.31 19.40 -57.18
N VAL A 632 -0.42 20.37 -57.22
CA VAL A 632 0.98 20.23 -56.75
C VAL A 632 1.12 20.59 -55.25
N MET A 633 0.32 21.53 -54.77
CA MET A 633 0.47 22.05 -53.41
C MET A 633 0.25 21.02 -52.29
N PRO A 634 -0.68 20.06 -52.37
CA PRO A 634 -0.78 18.98 -51.38
C PRO A 634 0.48 18.16 -51.23
N LEU A 635 1.19 17.89 -52.35
CA LEU A 635 2.47 17.18 -52.34
C LEU A 635 3.58 18.01 -51.67
N VAL A 636 3.61 19.34 -51.97
CA VAL A 636 4.55 20.24 -51.32
C VAL A 636 4.31 20.33 -49.81
N VAL A 637 3.05 20.42 -49.37
CA VAL A 637 2.72 20.42 -47.95
C VAL A 637 3.08 19.12 -47.28
N ALA A 638 2.82 17.96 -47.91
CA ALA A 638 3.25 16.68 -47.40
C ALA A 638 4.76 16.58 -47.27
N GLY A 639 5.52 17.08 -48.25
CA GLY A 639 6.98 17.16 -48.20
C GLY A 639 7.48 18.03 -47.05
N VAL A 640 6.89 19.22 -46.87
CA VAL A 640 7.21 20.11 -45.75
C VAL A 640 6.95 19.48 -44.40
N VAL A 641 5.80 18.78 -44.24
CA VAL A 641 5.45 18.06 -43.00
C VAL A 641 6.46 16.93 -42.77
N PHE A 642 6.81 16.17 -43.80
CA PHE A 642 7.81 15.10 -43.69
C PHE A 642 9.19 15.60 -43.25
N VAL A 643 9.66 16.71 -43.87
CA VAL A 643 10.91 17.36 -43.49
C VAL A 643 10.85 17.89 -42.06
N PHE A 644 9.74 18.50 -41.67
CA PHE A 644 9.54 19.00 -40.33
C PHE A 644 9.59 17.86 -39.28
N VAL A 645 8.87 16.78 -39.52
CA VAL A 645 8.88 15.61 -38.64
C VAL A 645 10.31 15.03 -38.56
N GLY A 646 10.96 14.83 -39.69
CA GLY A 646 12.36 14.31 -39.75
C GLY A 646 13.33 15.22 -38.96
N THR A 647 13.23 16.53 -39.14
CA THR A 647 14.07 17.48 -38.42
C THR A 647 13.81 17.45 -36.92
N THR A 648 12.53 17.35 -36.52
CA THR A 648 12.14 17.23 -35.11
C THR A 648 12.67 15.95 -34.46
N MET A 649 12.58 14.81 -35.16
CA MET A 649 13.14 13.53 -34.70
C MET A 649 14.64 13.56 -34.55
N ILE A 650 15.36 14.14 -35.51
CA ILE A 650 16.83 14.33 -35.45
C ILE A 650 17.21 15.25 -34.29
N PHE A 651 16.46 16.36 -34.13
CA PHE A 651 16.66 17.28 -33.01
C PHE A 651 16.45 16.59 -31.66
N PHE A 652 15.38 15.82 -31.52
CA PHE A 652 15.10 15.05 -30.30
C PHE A 652 16.20 14.04 -30.02
N GLY A 653 16.60 13.24 -31.03
CA GLY A 653 17.66 12.25 -30.87
C GLY A 653 19.01 12.84 -30.41
N ASN A 654 19.36 14.03 -30.91
CA ASN A 654 20.61 14.69 -30.53
C ASN A 654 20.57 15.43 -29.19
N ASN A 655 19.36 15.73 -28.66
CA ASN A 655 19.16 16.51 -27.43
C ASN A 655 18.41 15.72 -26.34
N SER A 656 18.15 14.44 -26.55
CA SER A 656 17.54 13.60 -25.55
C SER A 656 18.43 13.47 -24.32
N LYS A 657 17.90 13.68 -23.14
CA LYS A 657 18.60 13.51 -21.85
C LYS A 657 18.44 12.10 -21.26
N GLY A 658 17.85 11.17 -21.99
CA GLY A 658 17.53 9.84 -21.53
C GLY A 658 16.03 9.62 -21.34
N VAL A 659 15.69 8.46 -20.78
CA VAL A 659 14.31 8.05 -20.50
C VAL A 659 14.23 7.63 -19.04
N GLU A 660 13.36 8.27 -18.29
CA GLU A 660 12.98 7.87 -16.96
C GLU A 660 11.54 7.35 -16.99
N PHE A 661 11.32 6.18 -16.42
CA PHE A 661 10.00 5.55 -16.43
C PHE A 661 9.11 6.13 -15.32
N PHE A 662 9.62 6.18 -14.09
CA PHE A 662 9.00 6.87 -12.99
C PHE A 662 9.80 8.14 -12.68
N VAL A 663 9.13 9.26 -12.68
CA VAL A 663 9.75 10.54 -12.31
C VAL A 663 9.85 10.58 -10.79
N GLU A 664 11.04 10.88 -10.28
CA GLU A 664 11.23 11.17 -8.88
C GLU A 664 10.34 12.35 -8.48
N SER A 665 9.56 12.16 -7.44
CA SER A 665 8.73 13.21 -6.85
C SER A 665 9.34 13.63 -5.52
N GLU A 666 9.05 14.84 -5.09
CA GLU A 666 9.44 15.35 -3.79
C GLU A 666 9.08 14.34 -2.68
N PRO A 667 10.06 13.87 -1.90
CA PRO A 667 9.83 12.83 -0.90
C PRO A 667 9.11 13.39 0.33
N GLU A 668 8.10 12.69 0.78
CA GLU A 668 7.46 12.90 2.08
C GLU A 668 7.98 11.94 3.15
N GLN A 669 8.56 10.83 2.73
CA GLN A 669 9.11 9.80 3.61
C GLN A 669 10.49 9.39 3.09
N ALA A 670 11.41 9.18 4.03
CA ALA A 670 12.75 8.72 3.70
C ALA A 670 13.30 7.81 4.82
N ILE A 671 14.23 6.95 4.44
CA ILE A 671 14.92 6.05 5.35
C ILE A 671 16.40 6.44 5.38
N VAL A 672 16.88 6.80 6.55
CA VAL A 672 18.29 7.05 6.83
C VAL A 672 18.92 5.76 7.32
N TYR A 673 19.74 5.13 6.50
CA TYR A 673 20.56 4.00 6.90
C TYR A 673 21.87 4.51 7.51
N VAL A 674 22.19 4.01 8.70
CA VAL A 674 23.43 4.30 9.39
C VAL A 674 24.35 3.09 9.27
N LEU A 675 25.48 3.26 8.61
CA LEU A 675 26.47 2.22 8.37
C LEU A 675 27.68 2.46 9.24
N ALA A 676 28.14 1.42 9.93
CA ALA A 676 29.37 1.46 10.71
C ALA A 676 30.15 0.16 10.54
N ARG A 677 31.43 0.21 10.78
CA ARG A 677 32.34 -0.93 10.67
C ARG A 677 32.70 -1.50 12.04
N GLY A 678 32.95 -2.80 12.07
CA GLY A 678 33.39 -3.52 13.24
C GLY A 678 32.28 -4.28 13.99
N ASN A 679 32.66 -5.01 15.01
CA ASN A 679 31.78 -5.79 15.86
C ASN A 679 31.23 -4.90 16.99
N LEU A 680 30.18 -4.13 16.67
CA LEU A 680 29.53 -3.25 17.63
C LEU A 680 28.50 -4.03 18.46
N SER A 681 28.52 -3.85 19.77
CA SER A 681 27.43 -4.30 20.63
C SER A 681 26.14 -3.54 20.34
N LEU A 682 24.99 -4.11 20.68
CA LEU A 682 23.69 -3.43 20.49
C LEU A 682 23.66 -2.06 21.21
N ALA A 683 24.29 -1.97 22.40
CA ALA A 683 24.39 -0.71 23.14
C ALA A 683 25.19 0.38 22.40
N GLU A 684 26.28 -0.02 21.72
CA GLU A 684 27.07 0.89 20.91
C GLU A 684 26.32 1.31 19.63
N LYS A 685 25.66 0.35 18.97
CA LYS A 685 24.77 0.63 17.82
C LYS A 685 23.66 1.62 18.21
N ASP A 686 22.99 1.35 19.33
CA ASP A 686 21.92 2.20 19.84
C ASP A 686 22.41 3.62 20.20
N ALA A 687 23.60 3.76 20.79
CA ALA A 687 24.18 5.05 21.10
C ALA A 687 24.47 5.89 19.84
N ILE A 688 24.92 5.25 18.76
CA ILE A 688 25.12 5.90 17.46
C ILE A 688 23.78 6.31 16.85
N MET A 689 22.80 5.41 16.90
CA MET A 689 21.46 5.67 16.36
C MET A 689 20.76 6.81 17.12
N GLN A 690 20.93 6.94 18.45
CA GLN A 690 20.40 8.07 19.21
C GLN A 690 21.00 9.41 18.75
N GLN A 691 22.29 9.45 18.41
CA GLN A 691 22.90 10.65 17.86
C GLN A 691 22.34 11.02 16.49
N ALA A 692 22.16 10.02 15.62
CA ALA A 692 21.56 10.22 14.30
C ALA A 692 20.10 10.70 14.41
N GLU A 693 19.30 10.03 15.24
CA GLU A 693 17.91 10.37 15.50
C GLU A 693 17.75 11.81 16.04
N ALA A 694 18.62 12.21 16.99
CA ALA A 694 18.59 13.56 17.54
C ALA A 694 18.84 14.64 16.49
N ILE A 695 19.72 14.39 15.51
CA ILE A 695 19.97 15.30 14.39
C ILE A 695 18.76 15.35 13.47
N VAL A 696 18.16 14.21 13.15
CA VAL A 696 16.97 14.12 12.29
C VAL A 696 15.80 14.88 12.90
N LEU A 697 15.52 14.65 14.19
CA LEU A 697 14.42 15.31 14.91
C LEU A 697 14.65 16.82 15.14
N ALA A 698 15.90 17.26 15.15
CA ALA A 698 16.21 18.69 15.29
C ALA A 698 15.93 19.47 14.00
N HIS A 699 15.76 18.81 12.87
CA HIS A 699 15.53 19.46 11.57
C HIS A 699 14.08 19.94 11.46
N PRO A 700 13.83 21.24 11.14
CA PRO A 700 12.48 21.81 11.12
C PRO A 700 11.57 21.25 10.02
N GLY A 701 12.13 20.56 9.04
CA GLY A 701 11.38 19.91 7.95
C GLY A 701 10.92 18.50 8.28
N VAL A 702 11.31 17.93 9.43
CA VAL A 702 10.93 16.59 9.88
C VAL A 702 9.73 16.68 10.81
N SER A 703 8.72 15.88 10.57
CA SER A 703 7.49 15.78 11.37
C SER A 703 7.61 14.69 12.44
N THR A 704 8.00 13.49 12.03
CA THR A 704 8.17 12.33 12.91
C THR A 704 9.39 11.51 12.48
N ALA A 705 9.95 10.78 13.43
CA ALA A 705 11.04 9.85 13.16
C ALA A 705 10.86 8.57 13.99
N PHE A 706 10.98 7.43 13.29
CA PHE A 706 11.08 6.12 13.92
C PHE A 706 12.50 5.59 13.71
N ALA A 707 13.21 5.37 14.81
CA ALA A 707 14.59 4.89 14.79
C ALA A 707 14.69 3.49 15.39
N PHE A 708 15.49 2.64 14.78
CA PHE A 708 15.85 1.39 15.42
C PHE A 708 17.35 1.07 15.18
N ALA A 709 17.92 0.28 16.09
CA ALA A 709 19.28 -0.25 16.01
C ALA A 709 19.23 -1.77 16.13
N GLY A 710 20.05 -2.50 15.37
CA GLY A 710 20.07 -3.95 15.36
C GLY A 710 19.04 -4.55 14.42
N GLU A 711 18.41 -5.64 14.84
CA GLU A 711 17.37 -6.39 14.09
C GLU A 711 15.96 -5.97 14.50
N GLY A 712 14.95 -6.31 13.71
CA GLY A 712 13.54 -6.10 14.06
C GLY A 712 13.01 -4.69 13.76
N GLY A 713 13.25 -4.17 12.56
CA GLY A 713 12.74 -2.89 12.10
C GLY A 713 11.32 -2.93 11.55
N LEU A 714 10.82 -1.77 11.14
CA LEU A 714 9.53 -1.64 10.47
C LEU A 714 9.62 -2.09 9.02
N ASP A 715 8.58 -2.77 8.56
CA ASP A 715 8.40 -3.06 7.15
C ASP A 715 8.12 -1.77 6.37
N SER A 716 8.84 -1.54 5.30
CA SER A 716 8.67 -0.36 4.48
C SER A 716 8.90 -0.65 3.00
N ASN A 717 8.13 0.01 2.17
CA ASN A 717 8.33 -0.04 0.73
C ASN A 717 9.55 0.80 0.35
N THR A 718 10.71 0.16 0.28
CA THR A 718 11.96 0.80 -0.18
C THR A 718 12.08 0.83 -1.70
N GLY A 719 11.02 0.44 -2.38
CA GLY A 719 11.07 0.36 -3.79
C GLY A 719 11.96 -0.78 -4.32
N GLY A 720 12.14 -1.87 -3.57
CA GLY A 720 13.03 -2.99 -3.91
C GLY A 720 14.51 -2.70 -3.69
N ALA A 721 14.87 -1.53 -3.19
CA ALA A 721 16.21 -1.29 -2.67
C ALA A 721 16.36 -2.04 -1.34
N GLN A 722 17.28 -2.97 -1.27
CA GLN A 722 17.61 -3.66 -0.03
C GLN A 722 18.37 -2.72 0.92
N ALA A 723 18.18 -2.90 2.22
CA ALA A 723 19.00 -2.20 3.20
C ALA A 723 20.49 -2.52 2.96
N PRO A 724 21.38 -1.51 3.05
CA PRO A 724 22.82 -1.76 2.95
C PRO A 724 23.26 -2.80 3.99
N LYS A 725 24.11 -3.75 3.61
CA LYS A 725 24.54 -4.85 4.48
C LYS A 725 25.25 -4.43 5.77
N ASP A 726 25.88 -3.29 5.75
CA ASP A 726 26.63 -2.71 6.88
C ASP A 726 25.79 -1.71 7.69
N SER A 727 24.49 -1.73 7.51
CA SER A 727 23.56 -0.95 8.32
C SER A 727 23.51 -1.48 9.74
N ILE A 728 23.83 -0.63 10.71
CA ILE A 728 23.69 -0.92 12.15
C ILE A 728 22.31 -0.55 12.69
N GLY A 729 21.54 0.19 11.90
CA GLY A 729 20.21 0.64 12.18
C GLY A 729 19.72 1.64 11.16
N GLN A 730 18.48 2.06 11.28
CA GLN A 730 17.87 3.03 10.38
C GLN A 730 16.96 4.00 11.12
N VAL A 731 16.77 5.19 10.54
CA VAL A 731 15.76 6.15 10.96
C VAL A 731 14.80 6.35 9.81
N GLN A 732 13.55 5.93 9.99
CA GLN A 732 12.46 6.25 9.06
C GLN A 732 11.89 7.60 9.46
N LEU A 733 11.96 8.57 8.57
CA LEU A 733 11.48 9.91 8.83
C LEU A 733 10.32 10.27 7.92
N GLU A 734 9.40 11.07 8.46
CA GLU A 734 8.36 11.75 7.72
C GLU A 734 8.65 13.25 7.71
N THR A 735 8.63 13.84 6.53
CA THR A 735 8.74 15.28 6.40
C THR A 735 7.37 15.93 6.67
N ILE A 736 7.36 17.24 6.90
CA ILE A 736 6.11 17.99 6.97
C ILE A 736 5.34 17.79 5.66
N PRO A 737 4.01 17.56 5.69
CA PRO A 737 3.21 17.39 4.50
C PRO A 737 3.40 18.51 3.48
N TRP A 738 3.41 18.16 2.19
CA TRP A 738 3.66 19.14 1.13
C TRP A 738 2.64 20.29 1.11
N GLU A 739 1.40 20.06 1.53
CA GLU A 739 0.36 21.08 1.63
C GLU A 739 0.74 22.18 2.64
N ASP A 740 1.37 21.77 3.77
CA ASP A 740 1.75 22.67 4.86
C ASP A 740 3.06 23.42 4.55
N ARG A 741 3.90 22.88 3.66
CA ARG A 741 5.16 23.49 3.25
C ARG A 741 5.14 24.16 1.89
N ALA A 742 4.01 24.15 1.15
CA ALA A 742 3.88 24.73 -0.19
C ALA A 742 4.30 26.21 -0.30
N LEU A 743 4.25 26.98 0.81
CA LEU A 743 4.71 28.36 0.90
C LEU A 743 6.12 28.50 1.52
N ARG A 744 6.80 27.40 1.79
CA ARG A 744 8.11 27.33 2.46
C ARG A 744 9.09 26.49 1.63
N PRO A 745 9.61 27.04 0.53
CA PRO A 745 10.48 26.30 -0.38
C PRO A 745 11.78 25.79 0.29
N GLU A 746 12.18 26.35 1.43
CA GLU A 746 13.29 25.90 2.26
C GLU A 746 13.03 24.55 2.96
N LEU A 747 11.77 24.14 3.05
CA LEU A 747 11.37 22.84 3.62
C LEU A 747 11.00 21.82 2.54
N ASP A 748 11.39 22.04 1.29
CA ASP A 748 11.27 21.05 0.24
C ASP A 748 11.97 19.74 0.64
N GLY A 749 11.33 18.61 0.36
CA GLY A 749 11.82 17.30 0.82
C GLY A 749 13.22 16.96 0.31
N ASP A 750 13.56 17.36 -0.91
CA ASP A 750 14.89 17.15 -1.46
C ASP A 750 15.95 17.99 -0.75
N ILE A 751 15.58 19.23 -0.37
CA ILE A 751 16.47 20.11 0.43
C ILE A 751 16.65 19.52 1.82
N VAL A 752 15.58 19.09 2.48
CA VAL A 752 15.62 18.45 3.80
C VAL A 752 16.56 17.24 3.79
N ILE A 753 16.43 16.36 2.78
CA ILE A 753 17.30 15.18 2.66
C ILE A 753 18.76 15.58 2.43
N ALA A 754 19.03 16.60 1.62
CA ALA A 754 20.38 17.08 1.36
C ALA A 754 21.03 17.66 2.64
N GLU A 755 20.30 18.51 3.39
CA GLU A 755 20.77 19.09 4.65
C GLU A 755 20.99 18.03 5.72
N LEU A 756 20.08 17.04 5.84
CA LEU A 756 20.25 15.90 6.74
C LEU A 756 21.46 15.05 6.36
N THR A 757 21.69 14.83 5.08
CA THR A 757 22.85 14.07 4.58
C THR A 757 24.16 14.77 5.00
N GLU A 758 24.24 16.10 4.85
CA GLU A 758 25.39 16.88 5.28
C GLU A 758 25.59 16.83 6.80
N ALA A 759 24.51 17.05 7.56
CA ALA A 759 24.57 17.07 9.03
C ALA A 759 24.95 15.70 9.61
N LEU A 760 24.37 14.62 9.12
CA LEU A 760 24.62 13.26 9.58
C LEU A 760 26.00 12.76 9.17
N SER A 761 26.50 13.17 8.01
CA SER A 761 27.87 12.82 7.54
C SER A 761 28.97 13.41 8.41
N ALA A 762 28.64 14.39 9.24
CA ALA A 762 29.58 14.96 10.21
C ALA A 762 29.85 14.06 11.43
N ILE A 763 29.03 13.01 11.67
CA ILE A 763 29.27 12.05 12.75
C ILE A 763 30.49 11.19 12.42
N PRO A 764 31.52 11.17 13.27
CA PRO A 764 32.75 10.43 12.96
C PRO A 764 32.52 8.92 13.06
N GLY A 765 33.13 8.16 12.16
CA GLY A 765 33.18 6.69 12.19
C GLY A 765 31.97 5.99 11.58
N ILE A 766 31.01 6.74 11.04
CA ILE A 766 29.85 6.19 10.34
C ILE A 766 29.80 6.68 8.89
N LYS A 767 29.01 5.98 8.09
CA LYS A 767 28.61 6.38 6.75
C LYS A 767 27.09 6.40 6.70
N ILE A 768 26.52 7.36 6.00
CA ILE A 768 25.08 7.54 5.91
C ILE A 768 24.63 7.32 4.47
N GLU A 769 23.52 6.64 4.34
CA GLU A 769 22.78 6.54 3.08
C GLU A 769 21.31 6.89 3.34
N ILE A 770 20.78 7.88 2.62
CA ILE A 770 19.35 8.26 2.75
C ILE A 770 18.65 7.84 1.47
N LEU A 771 17.65 6.99 1.62
CA LEU A 771 16.78 6.55 0.53
C LEU A 771 15.40 7.19 0.71
N ALA A 772 14.97 7.96 -0.28
CA ALA A 772 13.59 8.40 -0.37
C ALA A 772 12.68 7.20 -0.63
N GLN A 773 11.51 7.18 -0.01
CA GLN A 773 10.54 6.13 -0.26
C GLN A 773 10.04 6.23 -1.72
N ALA A 774 10.21 5.15 -2.47
CA ALA A 774 9.79 5.11 -3.86
C ALA A 774 8.27 4.95 -3.96
N ARG A 775 7.67 5.62 -4.94
CA ARG A 775 6.29 5.41 -5.36
C ARG A 775 6.27 4.58 -6.64
N GLY A 776 5.51 3.52 -6.65
CA GLY A 776 5.40 2.59 -7.77
C GLY A 776 6.33 1.38 -7.67
N PRO A 777 6.30 0.49 -8.68
CA PRO A 777 7.14 -0.68 -8.69
C PRO A 777 8.60 -0.25 -8.83
N ALA A 778 9.35 -0.59 -7.81
CA ALA A 778 10.74 -0.22 -7.73
C ALA A 778 11.63 -0.95 -8.72
N SER A 779 12.61 -0.25 -9.16
CA SER A 779 13.67 -0.78 -10.02
C SER A 779 14.99 -1.05 -9.28
N GLY A 780 15.07 -0.76 -7.98
CA GLY A 780 16.32 -0.79 -7.24
C GLY A 780 17.33 0.23 -7.77
N LYS A 781 18.61 0.03 -7.47
CA LYS A 781 19.67 0.85 -8.05
C LYS A 781 19.82 0.55 -9.55
N PRO A 782 19.95 1.56 -10.43
CA PRO A 782 19.86 1.36 -11.89
C PRO A 782 21.07 0.65 -12.50
N VAL A 783 22.23 0.62 -11.81
CA VAL A 783 23.45 0.02 -12.29
C VAL A 783 23.85 -1.13 -11.38
N HIS A 784 23.79 -2.35 -11.91
CA HIS A 784 24.21 -3.55 -11.21
C HIS A 784 25.34 -4.23 -11.98
N LEU A 785 26.51 -4.34 -11.35
CA LEU A 785 27.61 -5.16 -11.86
C LEU A 785 27.68 -6.45 -11.06
N ARG A 786 27.37 -7.58 -11.71
CA ARG A 786 27.50 -8.91 -11.11
C ARG A 786 28.84 -9.53 -11.50
N LEU A 787 29.66 -9.81 -10.50
CA LEU A 787 30.92 -10.53 -10.64
C LEU A 787 30.73 -11.98 -10.22
N LYS A 788 31.28 -12.92 -10.96
CA LYS A 788 31.22 -14.36 -10.69
C LYS A 788 32.63 -14.96 -10.70
N SER A 789 32.92 -15.83 -9.75
CA SER A 789 34.18 -16.58 -9.66
C SER A 789 33.99 -17.83 -8.83
N ASP A 790 34.71 -18.89 -9.12
CA ASP A 790 34.80 -20.08 -8.30
C ASP A 790 35.70 -19.88 -7.07
N SER A 791 36.52 -18.83 -7.08
CA SER A 791 37.40 -18.42 -6.00
C SER A 791 36.81 -17.21 -5.26
N PHE A 792 36.39 -17.37 -4.02
CA PHE A 792 35.85 -16.30 -3.20
C PHE A 792 36.87 -15.19 -2.94
N THR A 793 38.14 -15.53 -2.76
CA THR A 793 39.24 -14.59 -2.59
C THR A 793 39.43 -13.67 -3.83
N ASP A 794 39.35 -14.26 -5.04
CA ASP A 794 39.48 -13.50 -6.28
C ASP A 794 38.23 -12.63 -6.50
N LEU A 795 37.04 -13.12 -6.09
CA LEU A 795 35.81 -12.38 -6.17
C LEU A 795 35.84 -11.13 -5.28
N ILE A 796 36.33 -11.26 -4.03
CA ILE A 796 36.49 -10.12 -3.11
C ILE A 796 37.47 -9.08 -3.72
N ALA A 797 38.59 -9.54 -4.28
CA ALA A 797 39.59 -8.64 -4.88
C ALA A 797 39.04 -7.91 -6.11
N ALA A 798 38.33 -8.64 -6.99
CA ALA A 798 37.71 -8.05 -8.18
C ALA A 798 36.62 -7.05 -7.82
N THR A 799 35.79 -7.36 -6.81
CA THR A 799 34.76 -6.46 -6.32
C THR A 799 35.34 -5.19 -5.69
N ALA A 800 36.46 -5.30 -4.97
CA ALA A 800 37.21 -4.14 -4.46
C ALA A 800 37.67 -3.22 -5.56
N GLN A 801 38.20 -3.79 -6.66
CA GLN A 801 38.66 -3.04 -7.81
C GLN A 801 37.49 -2.38 -8.57
N ALA A 802 36.37 -3.09 -8.72
CA ALA A 802 35.18 -2.55 -9.35
C ALA A 802 34.60 -1.36 -8.53
N ARG A 803 34.53 -1.49 -7.23
CA ARG A 803 34.09 -0.40 -6.34
C ARG A 803 35.01 0.83 -6.46
N ASP A 804 36.34 0.66 -6.38
CA ASP A 804 37.28 1.77 -6.54
C ASP A 804 37.13 2.47 -7.91
N THR A 805 36.78 1.72 -8.95
CA THR A 805 36.48 2.27 -10.28
C THR A 805 35.15 3.06 -10.26
N PHE A 806 34.12 2.54 -9.63
CA PHE A 806 32.84 3.22 -9.54
C PHE A 806 32.94 4.52 -8.73
N GLU A 807 33.65 4.51 -7.59
CA GLU A 807 33.88 5.70 -6.76
C GLU A 807 34.63 6.83 -7.53
N LYS A 808 35.42 6.48 -8.53
CA LYS A 808 36.12 7.44 -9.40
C LYS A 808 35.30 7.86 -10.63
N THR A 809 34.18 7.20 -10.89
CA THR A 809 33.35 7.47 -12.06
C THR A 809 32.36 8.60 -11.74
N PRO A 810 32.45 9.75 -12.47
CA PRO A 810 31.55 10.86 -12.21
C PRO A 810 30.08 10.49 -12.51
N GLY A 811 29.16 10.91 -11.66
CA GLY A 811 27.73 10.70 -11.86
C GLY A 811 27.17 9.43 -11.21
N LEU A 812 28.00 8.65 -10.52
CA LEU A 812 27.56 7.54 -9.69
C LEU A 812 27.47 7.99 -8.21
N THR A 813 26.35 7.64 -7.57
CA THR A 813 26.08 7.91 -6.16
C THR A 813 25.60 6.63 -5.49
N LEU A 814 25.57 6.58 -4.16
CA LEU A 814 25.05 5.44 -3.38
C LEU A 814 25.68 4.09 -3.79
N ILE A 815 27.01 4.08 -3.93
CA ILE A 815 27.76 2.89 -4.35
C ILE A 815 27.87 1.92 -3.19
N GLU A 816 27.36 0.72 -3.38
CA GLU A 816 27.45 -0.39 -2.44
C GLU A 816 28.02 -1.64 -3.09
N ASP A 817 28.47 -2.58 -2.29
CA ASP A 817 28.89 -3.90 -2.73
C ASP A 817 28.53 -4.96 -1.66
N THR A 818 28.53 -6.22 -2.08
CA THR A 818 28.13 -7.35 -1.24
C THR A 818 29.31 -8.06 -0.58
N ARG A 819 30.48 -7.44 -0.51
CA ARG A 819 31.64 -8.01 0.19
C ARG A 819 31.34 -8.15 1.68
N PRO A 820 31.90 -9.17 2.36
CA PRO A 820 31.78 -9.29 3.80
C PRO A 820 32.30 -8.04 4.53
N LEU A 821 31.62 -7.69 5.60
CA LEU A 821 32.04 -6.59 6.46
C LEU A 821 33.34 -6.94 7.18
N PRO A 822 34.28 -5.99 7.38
CA PRO A 822 35.44 -6.21 8.23
C PRO A 822 34.99 -6.48 9.67
N GLY A 823 35.11 -7.71 10.11
CA GLY A 823 34.79 -8.16 11.44
C GLY A 823 35.61 -9.38 11.78
N ILE A 824 35.55 -9.83 13.04
CA ILE A 824 36.21 -11.02 13.54
C ILE A 824 35.19 -11.94 14.14
N ASP A 825 35.19 -13.19 13.67
CA ASP A 825 34.45 -14.28 14.29
C ASP A 825 35.38 -15.18 15.06
N TRP A 826 34.87 -15.87 16.07
CA TRP A 826 35.64 -16.82 16.84
C TRP A 826 35.27 -18.22 16.41
N GLN A 827 36.16 -18.86 15.68
CA GLN A 827 36.04 -20.29 15.34
C GLN A 827 36.54 -21.12 16.52
N ILE A 828 35.72 -22.07 16.94
CA ILE A 828 36.03 -23.03 18.01
C ILE A 828 36.23 -24.40 17.37
N ASP A 829 37.49 -24.81 17.27
CA ASP A 829 37.86 -26.11 16.73
C ASP A 829 37.92 -27.12 17.87
N VAL A 830 37.19 -28.23 17.74
CA VAL A 830 37.19 -29.32 18.72
C VAL A 830 38.11 -30.45 18.26
N ASP A 831 39.12 -30.76 19.05
CA ASP A 831 39.95 -31.94 18.87
C ASP A 831 39.16 -33.19 19.27
N VAL A 832 38.42 -33.76 18.29
CA VAL A 832 37.54 -34.90 18.50
C VAL A 832 38.29 -36.12 19.08
N ALA A 833 39.56 -36.30 18.71
CA ALA A 833 40.36 -37.41 19.20
C ALA A 833 40.67 -37.26 20.70
N LYS A 834 41.02 -36.05 21.13
CA LYS A 834 41.24 -35.78 22.55
C LYS A 834 39.93 -35.78 23.34
N ALA A 835 38.88 -35.17 22.81
CA ALA A 835 37.56 -35.19 23.45
C ALA A 835 37.10 -36.66 23.69
N GLY A 836 37.23 -37.48 22.65
CA GLY A 836 36.89 -38.92 22.74
C GLY A 836 37.72 -39.70 23.75
N GLN A 837 39.02 -39.36 23.96
CA GLN A 837 39.83 -39.98 25.02
C GLN A 837 39.26 -39.76 26.42
N TYR A 838 38.63 -38.61 26.64
CA TYR A 838 37.96 -38.23 27.87
C TYR A 838 36.49 -38.67 27.93
N GLY A 839 35.94 -39.26 26.86
CA GLY A 839 34.53 -39.61 26.77
C GLY A 839 33.59 -38.40 26.56
N ALA A 840 34.14 -37.28 26.09
CA ALA A 840 33.36 -36.16 25.64
C ALA A 840 33.14 -36.21 24.12
N ASP A 841 32.03 -35.64 23.64
CA ASP A 841 31.69 -35.53 22.24
C ASP A 841 31.49 -34.06 21.81
N VAL A 842 31.36 -33.82 20.53
CA VAL A 842 31.17 -32.47 19.97
C VAL A 842 29.86 -31.86 20.46
N VAL A 843 28.81 -32.68 20.65
CA VAL A 843 27.49 -32.21 21.13
C VAL A 843 27.60 -31.64 22.53
N THR A 844 28.29 -32.37 23.43
CA THR A 844 28.54 -31.91 24.79
C THR A 844 29.36 -30.62 24.83
N VAL A 845 30.38 -30.53 24.00
CA VAL A 845 31.18 -29.27 23.85
C VAL A 845 30.32 -28.13 23.31
N GLY A 846 29.52 -28.40 22.30
CA GLY A 846 28.59 -27.42 21.73
C GLY A 846 27.59 -26.91 22.75
N ALA A 847 26.99 -27.79 23.55
CA ALA A 847 26.06 -27.40 24.62
C ALA A 847 26.76 -26.52 25.67
N MET A 848 28.01 -26.78 26.01
CA MET A 848 28.79 -25.96 26.96
C MET A 848 29.13 -24.57 26.36
N VAL A 849 29.37 -24.49 25.05
CA VAL A 849 29.57 -23.20 24.35
C VAL A 849 28.27 -22.43 24.32
N GLN A 850 27.14 -23.06 24.07
CA GLN A 850 25.81 -22.45 24.09
C GLN A 850 25.47 -21.83 25.46
N LEU A 851 25.86 -22.45 26.57
CA LEU A 851 25.67 -21.89 27.91
C LEU A 851 26.35 -20.51 28.10
N VAL A 852 27.49 -20.30 27.42
CA VAL A 852 28.25 -19.05 27.47
C VAL A 852 27.70 -18.00 26.48
N THR A 853 27.09 -18.46 25.38
CA THR A 853 26.59 -17.59 24.33
C THR A 853 25.10 -17.29 24.56
N ARG A 854 24.22 -17.85 23.75
CA ARG A 854 22.77 -17.60 23.79
C ARG A 854 22.00 -18.36 24.88
N GLY A 855 22.65 -19.28 25.54
CA GLY A 855 22.00 -20.24 26.42
C GLY A 855 21.49 -21.49 25.67
N LEU A 856 21.14 -22.50 26.44
CA LEU A 856 20.61 -23.76 25.93
C LEU A 856 19.11 -23.80 26.11
N LEU A 857 18.35 -23.97 25.03
CA LEU A 857 16.92 -24.19 25.08
C LEU A 857 16.66 -25.57 25.67
N LEU A 858 15.94 -25.65 26.80
CA LEU A 858 15.56 -26.91 27.42
C LEU A 858 14.23 -27.41 26.89
N ASP A 859 13.23 -26.53 26.87
CA ASP A 859 11.87 -26.82 26.44
C ASP A 859 11.06 -25.50 26.38
N THR A 860 9.75 -25.57 26.10
CA THR A 860 8.82 -24.45 26.20
C THR A 860 7.76 -24.68 27.26
N MET A 861 7.18 -23.63 27.80
CA MET A 861 6.04 -23.73 28.73
C MET A 861 4.88 -22.88 28.20
N ARG A 862 3.65 -23.29 28.53
CA ARG A 862 2.44 -22.57 28.17
C ARG A 862 1.76 -22.07 29.43
N VAL A 863 1.54 -20.76 29.52
CA VAL A 863 0.82 -20.16 30.64
C VAL A 863 -0.56 -19.70 30.18
N ASP A 864 -1.58 -19.83 31.03
CA ASP A 864 -2.95 -19.42 30.70
C ASP A 864 -3.09 -17.92 30.37
N SER A 865 -2.10 -17.10 30.71
CA SER A 865 -2.10 -15.66 30.51
C SER A 865 -1.43 -15.20 29.20
N SER A 866 -0.89 -16.13 28.41
CA SER A 866 -0.23 -15.85 27.11
C SER A 866 -0.64 -16.89 26.08
N ASP A 867 -0.92 -16.44 24.87
CA ASP A 867 -1.15 -17.32 23.72
C ASP A 867 0.15 -17.86 23.13
N GLU A 868 1.29 -17.30 23.52
CA GLU A 868 2.62 -17.67 23.07
C GLU A 868 3.28 -18.65 24.04
N GLU A 869 4.08 -19.55 23.48
CA GLU A 869 4.92 -20.45 24.25
C GLU A 869 6.12 -19.68 24.82
N ILE A 870 6.39 -19.87 26.12
CA ILE A 870 7.50 -19.24 26.81
C ILE A 870 8.70 -20.21 26.81
N GLU A 871 9.81 -19.82 26.25
CA GLU A 871 11.03 -20.64 26.26
C GLU A 871 11.60 -20.81 27.67
N ILE A 872 12.03 -22.03 27.98
CA ILE A 872 12.80 -22.37 29.18
C ILE A 872 14.26 -22.51 28.77
N ARG A 873 15.06 -21.48 29.10
CA ARG A 873 16.45 -21.38 28.64
C ARG A 873 17.42 -21.36 29.80
N VAL A 874 18.37 -22.29 29.79
CA VAL A 874 19.47 -22.35 30.76
C VAL A 874 20.65 -21.58 30.24
N ARG A 875 21.24 -20.76 31.10
CA ARG A 875 22.44 -20.00 30.77
C ARG A 875 23.26 -19.60 32.00
N LEU A 876 24.48 -19.15 31.77
CA LEU A 876 25.31 -18.59 32.82
C LEU A 876 24.88 -17.17 33.19
N PRO A 877 25.21 -16.69 34.42
CA PRO A 877 25.08 -15.29 34.75
C PRO A 877 25.77 -14.40 33.73
N GLN A 878 25.24 -13.18 33.51
CA GLN A 878 25.75 -12.27 32.49
C GLN A 878 27.24 -11.97 32.60
N GLU A 879 27.78 -11.90 33.82
CA GLU A 879 29.19 -11.69 34.11
C GLU A 879 30.09 -12.83 33.65
N ASP A 880 29.54 -14.04 33.58
CA ASP A 880 30.23 -15.25 33.12
C ASP A 880 30.04 -15.55 31.63
N ARG A 881 29.19 -14.78 30.93
CA ARG A 881 28.95 -14.93 29.47
C ARG A 881 30.01 -14.19 28.66
N VAL A 882 31.27 -14.59 28.86
CA VAL A 882 32.42 -14.07 28.12
C VAL A 882 33.29 -15.19 27.59
N LEU A 883 33.99 -14.95 26.48
CA LEU A 883 34.79 -15.97 25.80
C LEU A 883 35.84 -16.62 26.71
N SER A 884 36.36 -15.88 27.70
CA SER A 884 37.32 -16.42 28.67
C SER A 884 36.75 -17.48 29.61
N THR A 885 35.44 -17.47 29.79
CA THR A 885 34.77 -18.50 30.62
C THR A 885 34.90 -19.88 30.00
N LEU A 886 34.99 -19.98 28.68
CA LEU A 886 35.23 -21.26 27.99
C LEU A 886 36.53 -21.95 28.42
N ASP A 887 37.52 -21.21 28.87
CA ASP A 887 38.80 -21.76 29.36
C ASP A 887 38.64 -22.40 30.72
N THR A 888 37.69 -21.94 31.51
CA THR A 888 37.47 -22.40 32.90
C THR A 888 36.35 -23.39 33.04
N LEU A 889 35.43 -23.44 32.09
CA LEU A 889 34.34 -24.40 32.04
C LEU A 889 34.88 -25.82 31.94
N LYS A 890 34.30 -26.73 32.74
CA LYS A 890 34.65 -28.13 32.78
C LYS A 890 33.55 -28.99 32.25
N VAL A 891 33.93 -29.98 31.45
CA VAL A 891 33.05 -31.03 30.98
C VAL A 891 33.24 -32.26 31.85
N ARG A 892 32.15 -32.89 32.22
CA ARG A 892 32.23 -34.17 32.93
C ARG A 892 32.62 -35.26 31.95
N THR A 893 33.63 -35.97 32.31
CA THR A 893 34.19 -37.08 31.56
C THR A 893 34.27 -38.34 32.44
N VAL A 894 34.62 -39.48 31.86
CA VAL A 894 34.83 -40.73 32.62
C VAL A 894 35.99 -40.59 33.65
N ASP A 895 36.90 -39.68 33.42
CA ASP A 895 38.05 -39.42 34.29
C ASP A 895 37.82 -38.27 35.26
N GLY A 896 36.58 -37.72 35.33
CA GLY A 896 36.20 -36.60 36.16
C GLY A 896 35.96 -35.30 35.38
N LEU A 897 36.10 -34.17 36.06
CA LEU A 897 35.85 -32.83 35.46
C LEU A 897 37.10 -32.35 34.72
N VAL A 898 37.03 -32.23 33.41
CA VAL A 898 38.12 -31.79 32.51
C VAL A 898 37.79 -30.44 31.90
N PRO A 899 38.71 -29.46 31.98
CA PRO A 899 38.51 -28.15 31.32
C PRO A 899 38.34 -28.28 29.82
N LEU A 900 37.38 -27.49 29.23
CA LEU A 900 37.17 -27.42 27.77
C LEU A 900 38.46 -27.07 27.01
N SER A 901 39.29 -26.21 27.58
CA SER A 901 40.56 -25.76 27.01
C SER A 901 41.54 -26.94 26.70
N ASN A 902 41.29 -28.12 27.21
CA ASN A 902 42.13 -29.31 26.89
C ASN A 902 41.87 -29.85 25.48
N PHE A 903 40.69 -29.64 24.93
CA PHE A 903 40.30 -30.19 23.63
C PHE A 903 39.60 -29.21 22.68
N ILE A 904 39.51 -27.89 23.03
CA ILE A 904 39.11 -26.84 22.12
C ILE A 904 40.26 -25.93 21.80
N THR A 905 40.27 -25.39 20.58
CA THR A 905 41.15 -24.32 20.18
C THR A 905 40.30 -23.18 19.63
N ARG A 906 40.57 -21.92 20.05
CA ARG A 906 39.86 -20.75 19.58
C ARG A 906 40.76 -19.95 18.64
N THR A 907 40.28 -19.70 17.44
CA THR A 907 40.99 -18.91 16.44
C THR A 907 40.15 -17.74 15.97
N PRO A 908 40.66 -16.50 15.98
CA PRO A 908 39.95 -15.40 15.34
C PRO A 908 40.02 -15.59 13.82
N VAL A 909 38.89 -15.58 13.16
CA VAL A 909 38.76 -15.68 11.70
C VAL A 909 38.09 -14.41 11.16
N PRO A 910 38.38 -13.97 9.94
CA PRO A 910 37.63 -12.90 9.32
C PRO A 910 36.15 -13.26 9.21
N LYS A 911 35.25 -12.33 9.50
CA LYS A 911 33.81 -12.48 9.29
C LYS A 911 33.53 -12.61 7.80
N LEU A 912 32.74 -13.60 7.41
CA LEU A 912 32.37 -13.91 6.02
C LEU A 912 30.88 -13.68 5.75
#